data_de12afa1ac488b5a7dd42b117b1f09fd
#
_entry.id   de12afa1ac488b5a7dd42b117b1f09fd
#
_cell.length_a   1.000
_cell.length_b   1.000
_cell.length_c   1.000
_cell.angle_alpha   90.00
_cell.angle_beta   90.00
_cell.angle_gamma   90.00
#
_symmetry.space_group_name_H-M   'P 1'
#
loop_
_entity.id
_entity.type
_entity.pdbx_description
1 polymer ?
#
loop_
_entity_poly.entity_id
_entity_poly.type
_entity_poly.pdbx_seq_one_letter_code
_entity_poly.pdbx_strand_id
1 'polypeptide(L)'
;MFFSTSKTSRSIIINVLCVTLLGQASMVACGPKGSDDTAKQMETDFANPPQEAKPVIIWQWMDGWVTREGITHDLEAFAEAGLAGVQNFQVGGPAQTDFTYEKCPVGSPEWKELMRFAMEECARLGLTFGTHNCPGWSSSAYPDVTPEYSMLELVWTQTRLSAGKHSVKLPQPQERLGFYRDICVLALPAGQDPVAPETVQDISASMAPDGTLSWIPQGGKWDVFRFGYTSLNKRDDSTSPRSGAGLECDKMSREAVKRFWDGYPSMILDLAGDLAGKTLVNFEIDSYEQKSQSWTPAMEAEFEAHRGYALRQWLPVLAGRTMESAERSEQFRQDWQATIEDLFAENYYGYMAELVRQTPGMRLLIQPYGEPLNSEKVARQAEDFILCGEFWTNPPTWGGRSIYEMSDLAHRLGRPEVYAEGFTCWPLNAWEDDPNSLKAIADRVFCVGINRLMLHAGAANPWPWAEPGMTFGKWGTQFTPGNTWWKAGGARELYHYFAQCQALLQRGEFVDNCTEGDLWWIHRREADIDIYFLANQTDAAMEVAEPWAEGVRLDPRGSEFVVARSGRRLPVTLHPDGTFSSLTVSGETPLEGAWTVGFPEDFGAPAQIALDGLTDWKDRPEAGVKYFSGTATYRKSFAYSPAKDGSRVWLDLGEVQSMAEVFVNGQPCGILWHTPFAADVTDALQEGKNELEIRVTNLWVNRMIGDEFEPDDIIWGEPSRYGYAPGSPLIGSTIKEVPEWLEKNLPRPSQGRHAVMSFKFFSQDAPLHPSGLLGPVVLVEGQD
;
A
#
# COMPACT_ATOMS: atom_id res chain seq x y z
N MET A 1 30.80 -12.81 18.03
CA MET A 1 31.69 -12.79 19.21
C MET A 1 30.92 -12.28 20.39
N PHE A 2 30.83 -13.06 21.40
CA PHE A 2 30.12 -12.81 22.67
C PHE A 2 30.65 -11.61 23.46
N PHE A 3 29.76 -10.93 24.22
CA PHE A 3 29.87 -10.42 25.59
C PHE A 3 28.52 -9.75 25.91
N SER A 4 27.70 -10.18 26.74
CA SER A 4 27.48 -10.51 28.16
C SER A 4 27.62 -9.34 29.14
N THR A 5 26.48 -9.08 29.83
CA THR A 5 26.21 -8.56 31.19
C THR A 5 26.51 -7.07 31.45
N SER A 6 25.72 -6.30 32.22
CA SER A 6 25.05 -6.56 33.50
C SER A 6 24.07 -5.45 33.90
N LYS A 7 23.07 -5.82 34.70
CA LYS A 7 22.08 -4.97 35.38
C LYS A 7 22.70 -4.05 36.41
N THR A 8 22.17 -2.84 36.58
CA THR A 8 21.94 -2.27 37.93
C THR A 8 20.84 -1.21 37.91
N SER A 9 19.84 -1.45 38.71
CA SER A 9 18.72 -0.57 39.05
C SER A 9 19.15 0.62 39.90
N ARG A 10 18.59 1.82 39.65
CA ARG A 10 18.38 2.82 40.70
C ARG A 10 17.10 3.60 40.42
N SER A 11 16.11 3.38 41.29
CA SER A 11 14.90 4.17 41.40
C SER A 11 15.21 5.55 41.95
N ILE A 12 14.68 6.60 41.31
CA ILE A 12 14.57 7.94 41.90
C ILE A 12 13.10 8.34 41.80
N ILE A 13 12.49 8.51 42.97
CA ILE A 13 11.12 9.04 43.14
C ILE A 13 11.23 10.57 43.12
N ILE A 14 10.57 11.23 42.22
CA ILE A 14 10.32 12.68 42.25
C ILE A 14 8.82 12.93 42.26
N ASN A 15 8.35 13.46 43.39
CA ASN A 15 6.99 14.00 43.53
C ASN A 15 6.94 15.38 42.88
N VAL A 16 6.00 15.55 41.93
CA VAL A 16 5.63 16.89 41.47
C VAL A 16 4.11 17.04 41.58
N LEU A 17 3.71 18.10 42.27
CA LEU A 17 2.32 18.53 42.49
C LEU A 17 1.64 18.91 41.14
N CYS A 18 0.48 18.34 40.86
CA CYS A 18 -0.44 18.80 39.83
C CYS A 18 -1.37 19.90 40.37
N VAL A 19 -1.41 21.01 39.66
CA VAL A 19 -2.47 22.02 39.75
C VAL A 19 -3.50 21.74 38.66
N THR A 20 -4.72 21.44 39.09
CA THR A 20 -5.87 21.16 38.20
C THR A 20 -6.50 22.46 37.71
N LEU A 21 -6.67 22.59 36.39
CA LEU A 21 -7.65 23.49 35.77
C LEU A 21 -8.69 22.65 35.02
N LEU A 22 -9.94 22.75 35.50
CA LEU A 22 -11.11 22.06 34.97
C LEU A 22 -11.59 22.71 33.67
N GLY A 23 -11.49 21.97 32.58
CA GLY A 23 -12.29 22.17 31.38
C GLY A 23 -13.28 21.01 31.22
N GLN A 24 -14.59 21.28 31.35
CA GLN A 24 -15.64 20.27 31.20
C GLN A 24 -15.80 19.91 29.72
N ALA A 25 -15.22 18.78 29.33
CA ALA A 25 -15.68 18.00 28.19
C ALA A 25 -16.55 16.89 28.73
N SER A 26 -17.78 16.77 28.22
CA SER A 26 -18.73 15.73 28.59
C SER A 26 -18.19 14.37 28.11
N MET A 27 -17.39 13.71 28.93
CA MET A 27 -17.17 12.28 28.81
C MET A 27 -18.43 11.56 29.26
N VAL A 28 -19.08 10.87 28.34
CA VAL A 28 -20.00 9.80 28.69
C VAL A 28 -19.13 8.74 29.38
N ALA A 29 -19.17 8.68 30.70
CA ALA A 29 -18.52 7.64 31.47
C ALA A 29 -19.24 6.32 31.17
N CYS A 30 -18.71 5.50 30.26
CA CYS A 30 -18.93 4.07 30.28
C CYS A 30 -18.24 3.56 31.55
N GLY A 31 -19.04 3.15 32.54
CA GLY A 31 -18.55 2.35 33.68
C GLY A 31 -17.88 1.06 33.15
N PRO A 32 -17.03 0.38 33.93
CA PRO A 32 -16.43 -0.86 33.51
C PRO A 32 -17.54 -1.85 33.10
N LYS A 33 -17.65 -2.11 31.78
CA LYS A 33 -18.50 -3.19 31.28
C LYS A 33 -17.97 -4.48 31.90
N GLY A 34 -18.89 -5.35 32.37
CA GLY A 34 -18.50 -6.66 32.88
C GLY A 34 -17.73 -7.41 31.76
N SER A 35 -16.78 -8.24 32.14
CA SER A 35 -15.92 -8.97 31.21
C SER A 35 -16.67 -9.89 30.23
N ASP A 36 -17.88 -10.35 30.61
CA ASP A 36 -18.76 -11.11 29.71
C ASP A 36 -19.41 -10.23 28.63
N ASP A 37 -19.61 -8.94 28.92
CA ASP A 37 -20.10 -7.99 27.91
C ASP A 37 -19.00 -7.69 26.83
N THR A 38 -17.72 -7.72 27.22
CA THR A 38 -16.59 -7.51 26.27
C THR A 38 -16.47 -8.68 25.30
N ALA A 39 -16.56 -9.93 25.75
CA ALA A 39 -16.52 -11.10 24.89
C ALA A 39 -17.70 -11.14 23.90
N LYS A 40 -18.92 -10.83 24.38
CA LYS A 40 -20.09 -10.71 23.50
C LYS A 40 -19.96 -9.57 22.45
N GLN A 41 -19.33 -8.47 22.84
CA GLN A 41 -19.07 -7.38 21.91
C GLN A 41 -18.06 -7.81 20.84
N MET A 42 -17.04 -8.63 21.18
CA MET A 42 -16.13 -9.21 20.21
C MET A 42 -16.85 -10.10 19.19
N GLU A 43 -17.75 -10.98 19.64
CA GLU A 43 -18.58 -11.79 18.75
C GLU A 43 -19.46 -10.91 17.82
N THR A 44 -20.02 -9.84 18.37
CA THR A 44 -20.86 -8.92 17.59
C THR A 44 -20.04 -8.18 16.54
N ASP A 45 -18.89 -7.64 16.93
CA ASP A 45 -17.99 -6.89 16.03
C ASP A 45 -17.35 -7.81 14.97
N PHE A 46 -17.11 -9.08 15.32
CA PHE A 46 -16.65 -10.09 14.39
C PHE A 46 -17.72 -10.46 13.36
N ALA A 47 -18.95 -10.74 13.83
CA ALA A 47 -20.06 -11.07 12.92
C ALA A 47 -20.48 -9.89 12.03
N ASN A 48 -20.36 -8.66 12.54
CA ASN A 48 -20.73 -7.43 11.85
C ASN A 48 -19.63 -6.38 12.04
N PRO A 49 -18.52 -6.48 11.30
CA PRO A 49 -17.38 -5.58 11.46
C PRO A 49 -17.78 -4.11 11.29
N PRO A 50 -17.35 -3.23 12.22
CA PRO A 50 -17.62 -1.80 12.11
C PRO A 50 -16.88 -1.17 10.91
N GLN A 51 -17.32 0.01 10.50
CA GLN A 51 -16.77 0.69 9.33
C GLN A 51 -15.26 0.92 9.46
N GLU A 52 -14.79 1.21 10.65
CA GLU A 52 -13.37 1.44 10.97
C GLU A 52 -12.51 0.17 10.82
N ALA A 53 -13.13 -1.01 10.85
CA ALA A 53 -12.44 -2.28 10.65
C ALA A 53 -12.41 -2.74 9.19
N LYS A 54 -13.17 -2.14 8.28
CA LYS A 54 -13.19 -2.53 6.88
C LYS A 54 -11.96 -2.02 6.15
N PRO A 55 -11.39 -2.77 5.18
CA PRO A 55 -10.27 -2.29 4.37
C PRO A 55 -10.65 -1.08 3.51
N VAL A 56 -9.66 -0.30 3.10
CA VAL A 56 -9.79 0.77 2.11
C VAL A 56 -9.05 0.37 0.83
N ILE A 57 -9.34 1.03 -0.30
CA ILE A 57 -8.66 0.76 -1.56
C ILE A 57 -7.97 2.02 -2.09
N ILE A 58 -6.72 1.88 -2.55
CA ILE A 58 -6.06 2.91 -3.34
C ILE A 58 -6.75 2.94 -4.71
N TRP A 59 -7.36 4.08 -5.01
CA TRP A 59 -8.14 4.29 -6.23
C TRP A 59 -7.45 5.33 -7.11
N GLN A 60 -6.82 4.83 -8.16
CA GLN A 60 -5.94 5.61 -9.00
C GLN A 60 -6.66 6.19 -10.22
N TRP A 61 -6.56 7.49 -10.41
CA TRP A 61 -7.04 8.19 -11.59
C TRP A 61 -5.90 8.34 -12.60
N MET A 62 -5.95 7.55 -13.68
CA MET A 62 -4.88 7.44 -14.66
C MET A 62 -4.97 8.55 -15.71
N ASP A 63 -4.05 9.55 -15.69
CA ASP A 63 -4.03 10.72 -16.61
C ASP A 63 -5.40 11.39 -16.79
N GLY A 64 -6.20 11.45 -15.72
CA GLY A 64 -7.53 12.04 -15.75
C GLY A 64 -8.57 11.28 -16.61
N TRP A 65 -8.30 10.03 -17.00
CA TRP A 65 -9.27 9.18 -17.66
C TRP A 65 -10.31 8.67 -16.64
N VAL A 66 -11.26 9.54 -16.34
CA VAL A 66 -12.38 9.27 -15.43
C VAL A 66 -13.66 9.85 -15.98
N THR A 67 -14.80 9.24 -15.66
CA THR A 67 -16.14 9.68 -16.05
C THR A 67 -17.09 9.60 -14.86
N ARG A 68 -18.21 10.33 -14.89
CA ARG A 68 -19.21 10.23 -13.81
C ARG A 68 -19.76 8.81 -13.69
N GLU A 69 -20.04 8.17 -14.83
CA GLU A 69 -20.51 6.79 -14.88
C GLU A 69 -19.50 5.82 -14.27
N GLY A 70 -18.21 5.97 -14.61
CA GLY A 70 -17.14 5.14 -14.07
C GLY A 70 -16.95 5.34 -12.57
N ILE A 71 -16.98 6.60 -12.09
CA ILE A 71 -16.91 6.92 -10.66
C ILE A 71 -18.05 6.25 -9.89
N THR A 72 -19.29 6.41 -10.36
CA THR A 72 -20.46 5.79 -9.70
C THR A 72 -20.35 4.26 -9.72
N HIS A 73 -20.01 3.66 -10.86
CA HIS A 73 -19.84 2.21 -11.01
C HIS A 73 -18.81 1.64 -10.03
N ASP A 74 -17.62 2.24 -9.98
CA ASP A 74 -16.53 1.75 -9.12
C ASP A 74 -16.93 1.87 -7.64
N LEU A 75 -17.43 3.04 -7.22
CA LEU A 75 -17.78 3.29 -5.83
C LEU A 75 -18.95 2.44 -5.34
N GLU A 76 -19.95 2.17 -6.18
CA GLU A 76 -21.03 1.22 -5.86
C GLU A 76 -20.49 -0.20 -5.70
N ALA A 77 -19.61 -0.66 -6.59
CA ALA A 77 -18.99 -1.96 -6.49
C ALA A 77 -18.07 -2.08 -5.24
N PHE A 78 -17.37 -1.02 -4.87
CA PHE A 78 -16.56 -0.98 -3.66
C PHE A 78 -17.42 -1.06 -2.39
N ALA A 79 -18.52 -0.31 -2.35
CA ALA A 79 -19.46 -0.36 -1.23
C ALA A 79 -20.14 -1.74 -1.10
N GLU A 80 -20.56 -2.34 -2.22
CA GLU A 80 -21.17 -3.68 -2.26
C GLU A 80 -20.19 -4.77 -1.81
N ALA A 81 -18.92 -4.65 -2.18
CA ALA A 81 -17.88 -5.56 -1.75
C ALA A 81 -17.47 -5.39 -0.27
N GLY A 82 -17.95 -4.34 0.43
CA GLY A 82 -17.71 -4.14 1.86
C GLY A 82 -16.45 -3.33 2.19
N LEU A 83 -15.94 -2.51 1.26
CA LEU A 83 -14.84 -1.58 1.55
C LEU A 83 -15.32 -0.40 2.41
N ALA A 84 -14.41 0.17 3.23
CA ALA A 84 -14.67 1.36 4.03
C ALA A 84 -14.65 2.65 3.22
N GLY A 85 -13.89 2.70 2.15
CA GLY A 85 -13.67 3.89 1.35
C GLY A 85 -12.51 3.76 0.39
N VAL A 86 -12.11 4.89 -0.16
CA VAL A 86 -11.03 5.00 -1.15
C VAL A 86 -9.92 5.92 -0.66
N GLN A 87 -8.70 5.63 -1.11
CA GLN A 87 -7.55 6.51 -1.05
C GLN A 87 -7.20 6.95 -2.47
N ASN A 88 -7.56 8.17 -2.85
CA ASN A 88 -7.46 8.62 -4.23
C ASN A 88 -6.05 9.13 -4.57
N PHE A 89 -5.52 8.67 -5.69
CA PHE A 89 -4.27 9.11 -6.28
C PHE A 89 -4.47 9.62 -7.70
N GLN A 90 -3.84 10.74 -8.02
CA GLN A 90 -3.76 11.28 -9.38
C GLN A 90 -2.48 10.76 -10.03
N VAL A 91 -2.59 9.79 -10.90
CA VAL A 91 -1.44 9.06 -11.44
C VAL A 91 -1.31 9.25 -12.93
N GLY A 92 -0.07 9.34 -13.42
CA GLY A 92 0.20 9.50 -14.84
C GLY A 92 1.69 9.48 -15.15
N GLY A 93 2.04 10.09 -16.27
CA GLY A 93 3.42 10.22 -16.72
C GLY A 93 4.00 8.94 -17.33
N PRO A 94 5.20 9.04 -17.95
CA PRO A 94 5.75 7.99 -18.81
C PRO A 94 6.17 6.70 -18.08
N ALA A 95 6.24 6.70 -16.74
CA ALA A 95 6.51 5.49 -15.98
C ALA A 95 5.26 4.61 -15.81
N GLN A 96 4.06 5.20 -15.95
CA GLN A 96 2.80 4.56 -15.65
C GLN A 96 1.90 4.41 -16.89
N THR A 97 1.90 5.40 -17.77
CA THR A 97 1.05 5.43 -18.95
C THR A 97 1.81 5.94 -20.16
N ASP A 98 1.39 5.54 -21.37
CA ASP A 98 1.85 6.11 -22.65
C ASP A 98 0.75 6.94 -23.31
N PHE A 99 -0.29 7.37 -22.56
CA PHE A 99 -1.33 8.21 -23.12
C PHE A 99 -0.76 9.47 -23.75
N THR A 100 -1.18 9.77 -24.97
CA THR A 100 -0.70 10.94 -25.71
C THR A 100 -1.17 12.25 -25.13
N TYR A 101 -2.26 12.22 -24.32
CA TYR A 101 -2.84 13.38 -23.64
C TYR A 101 -3.57 12.99 -22.36
N GLU A 102 -3.68 13.92 -21.44
CA GLU A 102 -4.55 13.82 -20.28
C GLU A 102 -5.98 14.09 -20.68
N LYS A 103 -6.92 13.24 -20.25
CA LYS A 103 -8.34 13.43 -20.54
C LYS A 103 -8.92 14.60 -19.75
N CYS A 104 -8.63 14.63 -18.47
CA CYS A 104 -9.10 15.62 -17.53
C CYS A 104 -7.91 16.14 -16.70
N PRO A 105 -7.25 17.24 -17.13
CA PRO A 105 -6.05 17.75 -16.47
C PRO A 105 -6.31 18.15 -15.01
N VAL A 106 -5.38 17.83 -14.11
CA VAL A 106 -5.45 18.19 -12.69
C VAL A 106 -5.64 19.69 -12.52
N GLY A 107 -6.61 20.08 -11.68
CA GLY A 107 -6.95 21.47 -11.43
C GLY A 107 -7.84 22.14 -12.49
N SER A 108 -8.14 21.47 -13.62
CA SER A 108 -9.11 21.98 -14.62
C SER A 108 -10.51 22.06 -14.03
N PRO A 109 -11.41 22.87 -14.59
CA PRO A 109 -12.80 22.93 -14.14
C PRO A 109 -13.51 21.57 -14.12
N GLU A 110 -13.30 20.76 -15.16
CA GLU A 110 -13.88 19.43 -15.29
C GLU A 110 -13.33 18.48 -14.22
N TRP A 111 -12.01 18.48 -14.01
CA TRP A 111 -11.39 17.67 -12.95
C TRP A 111 -11.92 18.06 -11.56
N LYS A 112 -12.08 19.35 -11.28
CA LYS A 112 -12.65 19.84 -10.01
C LYS A 112 -14.08 19.36 -9.80
N GLU A 113 -14.90 19.37 -10.87
CA GLU A 113 -16.26 18.83 -10.85
C GLU A 113 -16.30 17.34 -10.55
N LEU A 114 -15.44 16.55 -11.21
CA LEU A 114 -15.35 15.10 -11.00
C LEU A 114 -14.81 14.76 -9.61
N MET A 115 -13.82 15.50 -9.12
CA MET A 115 -13.28 15.31 -7.76
C MET A 115 -14.35 15.58 -6.69
N ARG A 116 -15.11 16.68 -6.82
CA ARG A 116 -16.23 16.96 -5.92
C ARG A 116 -17.31 15.89 -6.03
N PHE A 117 -17.67 15.47 -7.25
CA PHE A 117 -18.65 14.41 -7.49
C PHE A 117 -18.25 13.09 -6.85
N ALA A 118 -16.97 12.69 -6.94
CA ALA A 118 -16.48 11.47 -6.30
C ALA A 118 -16.64 11.50 -4.77
N MET A 119 -16.36 12.64 -4.13
CA MET A 119 -16.59 12.83 -2.69
C MET A 119 -18.09 12.77 -2.35
N GLU A 120 -18.98 13.33 -3.19
CA GLU A 120 -20.43 13.27 -3.01
C GLU A 120 -20.97 11.83 -3.16
N GLU A 121 -20.45 11.08 -4.11
CA GLU A 121 -20.80 9.66 -4.28
C GLU A 121 -20.30 8.81 -3.10
N CYS A 122 -19.08 9.06 -2.60
CA CYS A 122 -18.63 8.43 -1.36
C CYS A 122 -19.57 8.73 -0.20
N ALA A 123 -19.96 10.00 -0.02
CA ALA A 123 -20.93 10.39 1.00
C ALA A 123 -22.29 9.70 0.85
N ARG A 124 -22.79 9.59 -0.39
CA ARG A 124 -24.03 8.89 -0.72
C ARG A 124 -24.00 7.40 -0.31
N LEU A 125 -22.85 6.76 -0.51
CA LEU A 125 -22.64 5.32 -0.28
C LEU A 125 -22.15 5.00 1.13
N GLY A 126 -21.89 6.00 1.97
CA GLY A 126 -21.31 5.81 3.31
C GLY A 126 -19.82 5.42 3.29
N LEU A 127 -19.12 5.70 2.19
CA LEU A 127 -17.69 5.50 2.04
C LEU A 127 -16.91 6.72 2.52
N THR A 128 -15.68 6.50 3.01
CA THR A 128 -14.72 7.56 3.25
C THR A 128 -13.90 7.86 1.99
N PHE A 129 -13.40 9.08 1.89
CA PHE A 129 -12.49 9.52 0.85
C PHE A 129 -11.20 10.02 1.50
N GLY A 130 -10.08 9.42 1.19
CA GLY A 130 -8.74 9.93 1.45
C GLY A 130 -8.10 10.33 0.13
N THR A 131 -7.05 11.16 0.17
CA THR A 131 -6.29 11.49 -1.03
C THR A 131 -4.83 11.72 -0.72
N HIS A 132 -3.97 11.47 -1.71
CA HIS A 132 -2.57 11.83 -1.62
C HIS A 132 -2.43 13.37 -1.56
N ASN A 133 -1.38 13.87 -0.90
CA ASN A 133 -1.18 15.30 -0.67
C ASN A 133 -0.71 16.07 -1.91
N CYS A 134 -0.29 15.36 -2.97
CA CYS A 134 0.06 15.94 -4.28
C CYS A 134 -0.35 14.97 -5.41
N PRO A 135 -0.35 15.40 -6.66
CA PRO A 135 -0.44 14.49 -7.80
C PRO A 135 0.81 13.60 -7.90
N GLY A 136 0.66 12.36 -8.35
CA GLY A 136 1.68 11.31 -8.24
C GLY A 136 1.79 10.79 -6.81
N TRP A 137 2.94 10.21 -6.47
CA TRP A 137 3.26 9.77 -5.11
C TRP A 137 4.64 10.25 -4.63
N SER A 138 5.09 11.42 -5.13
CA SER A 138 6.41 11.94 -4.79
C SER A 138 6.49 12.41 -3.33
N SER A 139 5.83 13.37 -2.89
CA SER A 139 5.64 13.90 -1.55
C SER A 139 5.06 15.31 -1.56
N SER A 140 5.51 16.19 -2.49
CA SER A 140 5.14 17.61 -2.47
C SER A 140 5.36 18.30 -3.81
N ALA A 141 5.42 17.53 -4.90
CA ALA A 141 5.59 18.10 -6.23
C ALA A 141 4.29 18.73 -6.73
N TYR A 142 4.36 19.98 -7.17
CA TYR A 142 3.23 20.69 -7.77
C TYR A 142 3.71 21.85 -8.66
N PRO A 143 2.98 22.22 -9.73
CA PRO A 143 3.41 23.29 -10.65
C PRO A 143 3.66 24.66 -10.02
N ASP A 144 3.01 24.97 -8.90
CA ASP A 144 3.17 26.27 -8.23
C ASP A 144 4.44 26.41 -7.39
N VAL A 145 5.20 25.32 -7.24
CA VAL A 145 6.50 25.35 -6.53
C VAL A 145 7.56 25.95 -7.46
N THR A 146 7.98 27.16 -7.13
CA THR A 146 9.02 27.87 -7.89
C THR A 146 10.42 27.51 -7.41
N PRO A 147 11.51 27.75 -8.20
CA PRO A 147 12.85 27.29 -7.85
C PRO A 147 13.36 27.74 -6.47
N GLU A 148 13.00 28.90 -5.97
CA GLU A 148 13.39 29.41 -4.66
C GLU A 148 12.69 28.69 -3.48
N TYR A 149 11.54 28.07 -3.72
CA TYR A 149 10.79 27.27 -2.74
C TYR A 149 10.91 25.77 -2.97
N SER A 150 11.75 25.38 -3.96
CA SER A 150 11.99 23.96 -4.25
C SER A 150 13.05 23.36 -3.32
N MET A 151 13.19 22.05 -3.34
CA MET A 151 14.32 21.37 -2.69
C MET A 151 15.64 21.99 -3.15
N LEU A 152 16.49 22.39 -2.19
CA LEU A 152 17.73 23.12 -2.42
C LEU A 152 18.96 22.25 -2.13
N GLU A 153 20.03 22.50 -2.87
CA GLU A 153 21.33 21.88 -2.61
C GLU A 153 22.43 22.92 -2.38
N LEU A 154 23.32 22.56 -1.48
CA LEU A 154 24.56 23.30 -1.25
C LEU A 154 25.52 23.07 -2.43
N VAL A 155 26.04 24.14 -3.01
CA VAL A 155 27.01 24.12 -4.09
C VAL A 155 28.18 25.03 -3.77
N TRP A 156 29.36 24.70 -4.33
CA TRP A 156 30.55 25.51 -4.09
C TRP A 156 31.53 25.48 -5.26
N THR A 157 32.43 26.49 -5.30
CA THR A 157 33.62 26.49 -6.14
C THR A 157 34.86 26.75 -5.26
N GLN A 158 36.04 26.28 -5.73
CA GLN A 158 37.29 26.49 -5.06
C GLN A 158 38.26 27.22 -5.96
N THR A 159 38.91 28.27 -5.45
CA THR A 159 39.95 29.03 -6.14
C THR A 159 41.17 29.11 -5.25
N ARG A 160 42.37 28.80 -5.79
CA ARG A 160 43.62 28.90 -5.08
C ARG A 160 44.27 30.25 -5.32
N LEU A 161 44.60 30.95 -4.24
CA LEU A 161 45.26 32.25 -4.24
C LEU A 161 46.59 32.19 -3.50
N SER A 162 47.59 32.97 -3.96
CA SER A 162 48.87 33.17 -3.27
C SER A 162 48.87 34.47 -2.45
N ALA A 163 49.88 34.70 -1.63
CA ALA A 163 50.05 35.98 -0.93
C ALA A 163 50.05 37.17 -1.93
N GLY A 164 49.53 38.31 -1.49
CA GLY A 164 49.48 39.56 -2.30
C GLY A 164 48.07 40.11 -2.45
N LYS A 165 47.95 41.31 -3.08
CA LYS A 165 46.66 41.92 -3.31
C LYS A 165 45.98 41.24 -4.50
N HIS A 166 44.76 40.77 -4.29
CA HIS A 166 43.91 40.14 -5.31
C HIS A 166 42.71 41.03 -5.65
N SER A 167 42.38 41.08 -6.92
CA SER A 167 41.09 41.49 -7.45
C SER A 167 40.73 40.46 -8.52
N VAL A 168 40.03 39.42 -8.12
CA VAL A 168 39.75 38.21 -8.93
C VAL A 168 38.28 37.91 -8.93
N LYS A 169 37.71 37.59 -10.08
CA LYS A 169 36.35 37.11 -10.20
C LYS A 169 36.33 35.63 -9.78
N LEU A 170 35.67 35.31 -8.64
CA LEU A 170 35.47 33.94 -8.24
C LEU A 170 34.42 33.31 -9.16
N PRO A 171 34.67 32.07 -9.65
CA PRO A 171 33.65 31.35 -10.39
C PRO A 171 32.36 31.23 -9.56
N GLN A 172 31.22 31.50 -10.20
CA GLN A 172 29.93 31.19 -9.58
C GLN A 172 29.76 29.68 -9.53
N PRO A 173 29.31 29.11 -8.38
CA PRO A 173 28.88 27.74 -8.34
C PRO A 173 27.73 27.44 -9.31
N GLN A 174 27.42 26.16 -9.47
CA GLN A 174 26.34 25.70 -10.35
C GLN A 174 25.04 26.44 -10.03
N GLU A 175 24.40 26.94 -11.08
CA GLU A 175 23.05 27.50 -11.05
C GLU A 175 22.11 26.54 -11.78
N ARG A 176 20.91 26.34 -11.24
CA ARG A 176 19.84 25.57 -11.90
C ARG A 176 18.55 26.37 -11.92
N LEU A 177 17.80 26.24 -12.98
CA LEU A 177 16.49 26.88 -13.18
C LEU A 177 16.52 28.42 -13.00
N GLY A 178 17.67 29.06 -13.29
CA GLY A 178 17.85 30.50 -13.11
C GLY A 178 17.89 30.97 -11.64
N PHE A 179 18.09 30.03 -10.70
CA PHE A 179 18.12 30.31 -9.28
C PHE A 179 19.47 29.96 -8.65
N TYR A 180 20.08 30.92 -7.99
CA TYR A 180 21.31 30.79 -7.20
C TYR A 180 21.36 31.87 -6.11
N ARG A 181 21.89 31.56 -4.94
CA ARG A 181 22.17 32.52 -3.87
C ARG A 181 23.51 32.19 -3.21
N ASP A 182 24.34 33.23 -2.99
CA ASP A 182 25.56 33.11 -2.19
C ASP A 182 25.23 32.91 -0.71
N ILE A 183 26.00 32.06 -0.03
CA ILE A 183 25.98 31.86 1.42
C ILE A 183 27.17 32.62 2.03
N CYS A 184 28.40 32.23 1.64
CA CYS A 184 29.62 32.82 2.17
C CYS A 184 30.82 32.55 1.26
N VAL A 185 31.90 33.28 1.54
CA VAL A 185 33.23 33.03 0.95
C VAL A 185 34.21 32.76 2.09
N LEU A 186 34.76 31.56 2.14
CA LEU A 186 35.69 31.12 3.17
C LEU A 186 37.08 30.91 2.60
N ALA A 187 38.12 31.42 3.28
CA ALA A 187 39.51 31.20 2.92
C ALA A 187 40.19 30.31 3.97
N LEU A 188 40.86 29.25 3.52
CA LEU A 188 41.57 28.28 4.32
C LEU A 188 43.06 28.24 3.90
N PRO A 189 44.02 28.03 4.81
CA PRO A 189 45.41 27.79 4.44
C PRO A 189 45.55 26.58 3.51
N ALA A 190 46.17 26.77 2.34
CA ALA A 190 46.33 25.70 1.37
C ALA A 190 47.43 24.70 1.79
N GLY A 191 47.13 23.41 1.62
CA GLY A 191 48.07 22.32 1.94
C GLY A 191 48.12 21.93 3.43
N GLN A 192 47.27 22.52 4.28
CA GLN A 192 47.03 22.02 5.64
C GLN A 192 45.87 21.02 5.60
N ASP A 193 46.03 19.86 6.22
CA ASP A 193 45.02 18.82 6.39
C ASP A 193 45.44 17.95 7.58
N PRO A 194 44.77 18.03 8.74
CA PRO A 194 43.55 18.83 8.99
C PRO A 194 43.80 20.34 9.07
N VAL A 195 42.75 21.12 8.81
CA VAL A 195 42.70 22.57 8.95
C VAL A 195 42.19 22.92 10.36
N ALA A 196 42.86 23.81 11.08
CA ALA A 196 42.40 24.31 12.37
C ALA A 196 41.25 25.31 12.17
N PRO A 197 40.06 25.12 12.80
CA PRO A 197 38.87 25.94 12.55
C PRO A 197 39.10 27.44 12.75
N GLU A 198 39.94 27.83 13.69
CA GLU A 198 40.30 29.24 13.98
C GLU A 198 41.14 29.89 12.87
N THR A 199 41.66 29.09 11.92
CA THR A 199 42.39 29.62 10.75
C THR A 199 41.50 29.91 9.55
N VAL A 200 40.24 29.47 9.61
CA VAL A 200 39.24 29.75 8.58
C VAL A 200 38.83 31.23 8.63
N GLN A 201 38.95 31.93 7.53
CA GLN A 201 38.55 33.33 7.42
C GLN A 201 37.26 33.47 6.62
N ASP A 202 36.24 34.04 7.21
CA ASP A 202 35.07 34.52 6.45
C ASP A 202 35.44 35.83 5.76
N ILE A 203 35.57 35.80 4.47
CA ILE A 203 35.93 36.95 3.62
C ILE A 203 34.77 37.38 2.73
N SER A 204 33.54 36.98 3.05
CA SER A 204 32.32 37.26 2.27
C SER A 204 32.13 38.76 2.00
N ALA A 205 32.40 39.62 2.99
CA ALA A 205 32.31 41.06 2.87
C ALA A 205 33.30 41.68 1.85
N SER A 206 34.33 40.91 1.44
CA SER A 206 35.32 41.33 0.44
C SER A 206 34.90 40.96 -0.98
N MET A 207 33.80 40.26 -1.18
CA MET A 207 33.27 39.93 -2.52
C MET A 207 32.14 40.89 -2.90
N ALA A 208 32.28 41.50 -4.07
CA ALA A 208 31.26 42.33 -4.68
C ALA A 208 30.10 41.47 -5.25
N PRO A 209 28.89 42.04 -5.48
CA PRO A 209 27.75 41.31 -6.03
C PRO A 209 27.98 40.63 -7.37
N ASP A 210 28.95 41.14 -8.15
CA ASP A 210 29.33 40.53 -9.43
C ASP A 210 30.29 39.32 -9.29
N GLY A 211 30.62 38.94 -8.03
CA GLY A 211 31.56 37.85 -7.72
C GLY A 211 33.06 38.27 -7.73
N THR A 212 33.36 39.55 -7.85
CA THR A 212 34.74 40.03 -7.76
C THR A 212 35.19 40.11 -6.31
N LEU A 213 36.17 39.27 -5.95
CA LEU A 213 36.81 39.27 -4.63
C LEU A 213 37.96 40.29 -4.61
N SER A 214 37.90 41.23 -3.65
CA SER A 214 38.96 42.19 -3.37
C SER A 214 39.56 41.91 -2.00
N TRP A 215 40.62 41.09 -1.93
CA TRP A 215 41.18 40.58 -0.68
C TRP A 215 42.70 40.54 -0.71
N ILE A 216 43.32 40.67 0.48
CA ILE A 216 44.78 40.64 0.68
C ILE A 216 45.11 39.52 1.70
N PRO A 217 45.43 38.29 1.24
CA PRO A 217 45.83 37.21 2.14
C PRO A 217 47.18 37.51 2.79
N GLN A 218 47.28 37.18 4.05
CA GLN A 218 48.49 37.36 4.88
C GLN A 218 49.40 36.12 4.79
N GLY A 219 50.36 36.15 3.84
CA GLY A 219 51.33 35.06 3.67
C GLY A 219 50.75 33.80 3.04
N GLY A 220 51.59 32.90 2.57
CA GLY A 220 51.23 31.54 2.12
C GLY A 220 50.35 31.45 0.88
N LYS A 221 49.75 30.28 0.73
CA LYS A 221 48.73 29.98 -0.29
C LYS A 221 47.39 29.71 0.43
N TRP A 222 46.30 30.07 -0.22
CA TRP A 222 44.96 29.96 0.33
C TRP A 222 44.03 29.25 -0.62
N ASP A 223 43.23 28.33 -0.12
CA ASP A 223 42.08 27.79 -0.84
C ASP A 223 40.83 28.59 -0.45
N VAL A 224 40.28 29.29 -1.43
CA VAL A 224 39.08 30.15 -1.25
C VAL A 224 37.89 29.40 -1.80
N PHE A 225 36.92 29.12 -0.95
CA PHE A 225 35.66 28.48 -1.27
C PHE A 225 34.55 29.53 -1.35
N ARG A 226 33.82 29.55 -2.45
CA ARG A 226 32.57 30.30 -2.58
C ARG A 226 31.41 29.31 -2.44
N PHE A 227 30.71 29.36 -1.34
CA PHE A 227 29.54 28.54 -1.06
C PHE A 227 28.27 29.29 -1.43
N GLY A 228 27.32 28.56 -2.00
CA GLY A 228 25.98 29.04 -2.31
C GLY A 228 25.00 27.88 -2.37
N TYR A 229 23.77 28.18 -2.73
CA TYR A 229 22.75 27.16 -2.94
C TYR A 229 21.90 27.45 -4.16
N THR A 230 21.36 26.37 -4.72
CA THR A 230 20.52 26.38 -5.91
C THR A 230 19.42 25.33 -5.81
N SER A 231 18.45 25.36 -6.72
CA SER A 231 17.44 24.30 -6.79
C SER A 231 18.11 22.95 -7.08
N LEU A 232 17.68 21.91 -6.37
CA LEU A 232 18.05 20.52 -6.68
C LEU A 232 17.46 20.07 -8.03
N ASN A 233 16.49 20.81 -8.57
CA ASN A 233 15.72 20.48 -9.77
C ASN A 233 15.07 19.10 -9.68
N LYS A 234 14.58 18.74 -8.48
CA LYS A 234 13.85 17.51 -8.29
C LYS A 234 12.38 17.73 -8.63
N ARG A 235 11.87 16.88 -9.49
CA ARG A 235 10.51 16.96 -10.03
C ARG A 235 9.88 15.60 -10.00
N ASP A 236 8.56 15.57 -9.94
CA ASP A 236 7.80 14.38 -10.23
C ASP A 236 7.17 14.46 -11.64
N ASP A 237 7.96 14.10 -12.62
CA ASP A 237 7.54 13.99 -14.02
C ASP A 237 7.25 12.53 -14.42
N SER A 238 7.43 11.57 -13.50
CA SER A 238 7.36 10.13 -13.79
C SER A 238 6.09 9.44 -13.29
N THR A 239 5.51 9.94 -12.21
CA THR A 239 4.34 9.32 -11.55
C THR A 239 3.13 10.24 -11.53
N SER A 240 3.34 11.53 -11.76
CA SER A 240 2.30 12.56 -11.81
C SER A 240 1.74 12.73 -13.22
N PRO A 241 0.45 13.02 -13.39
CA PRO A 241 -0.07 13.56 -14.65
C PRO A 241 0.69 14.84 -15.01
N ARG A 242 0.87 15.12 -16.31
CA ARG A 242 1.65 16.28 -16.79
C ARG A 242 1.18 17.61 -16.20
N SER A 243 -0.13 17.78 -16.04
CA SER A 243 -0.73 18.98 -15.44
C SER A 243 -0.45 19.12 -13.94
N GLY A 244 -0.19 18.01 -13.25
CA GLY A 244 0.17 17.96 -11.84
C GLY A 244 1.68 17.96 -11.57
N ALA A 245 2.48 17.65 -12.60
CA ALA A 245 3.92 17.55 -12.45
C ALA A 245 4.59 18.89 -12.13
N GLY A 246 5.46 18.90 -11.12
CA GLY A 246 6.11 20.12 -10.65
C GLY A 246 7.42 19.86 -9.91
N LEU A 247 7.98 20.90 -9.30
CA LEU A 247 9.13 20.78 -8.41
C LEU A 247 8.67 20.31 -7.04
N GLU A 248 9.51 19.51 -6.38
CA GLU A 248 9.39 19.19 -4.96
C GLU A 248 9.67 20.44 -4.11
N CYS A 249 8.82 20.73 -3.10
CA CYS A 249 9.05 21.87 -2.23
C CYS A 249 10.22 21.63 -1.25
N ASP A 250 10.82 22.73 -0.76
CA ASP A 250 11.81 22.69 0.33
C ASP A 250 11.16 22.19 1.62
N LYS A 251 11.38 20.92 1.96
CA LYS A 251 10.79 20.25 3.13
C LYS A 251 11.40 20.71 4.46
N MET A 252 12.55 21.38 4.42
CA MET A 252 13.17 21.96 5.62
C MET A 252 12.67 23.39 5.92
N SER A 253 11.77 23.95 5.08
CA SER A 253 11.23 25.29 5.21
C SER A 253 9.72 25.29 5.39
N ARG A 254 9.23 25.69 6.56
CA ARG A 254 7.78 25.87 6.80
C ARG A 254 7.12 26.85 5.80
N GLU A 255 7.86 27.87 5.34
CA GLU A 255 7.35 28.79 4.33
C GLU A 255 7.10 28.09 2.98
N ALA A 256 8.06 27.28 2.54
CA ALA A 256 7.92 26.53 1.31
C ALA A 256 6.81 25.45 1.39
N VAL A 257 6.74 24.74 2.52
CA VAL A 257 5.66 23.78 2.80
C VAL A 257 4.29 24.46 2.83
N LYS A 258 4.19 25.64 3.46
CA LYS A 258 2.93 26.41 3.46
C LYS A 258 2.51 26.84 2.05
N ARG A 259 3.47 27.24 1.22
CA ARG A 259 3.20 27.60 -0.17
C ARG A 259 2.71 26.43 -1.00
N PHE A 260 3.33 25.26 -0.81
CA PHE A 260 2.83 24.01 -1.41
C PHE A 260 1.42 23.67 -0.92
N TRP A 261 1.18 23.75 0.40
CA TRP A 261 -0.13 23.53 1.01
C TRP A 261 -1.21 24.43 0.42
N ASP A 262 -0.91 25.72 0.22
CA ASP A 262 -1.85 26.70 -0.36
C ASP A 262 -2.19 26.42 -1.84
N GLY A 263 -1.39 25.57 -2.51
CA GLY A 263 -1.67 25.06 -3.85
C GLY A 263 -2.63 23.87 -3.83
N TYR A 264 -2.09 22.64 -3.91
CA TYR A 264 -2.90 21.44 -4.10
C TYR A 264 -3.75 21.03 -2.88
N PRO A 265 -3.21 20.87 -1.65
CA PRO A 265 -4.04 20.44 -0.51
C PRO A 265 -5.20 21.39 -0.19
N SER A 266 -4.95 22.71 -0.21
CA SER A 266 -6.01 23.70 0.02
C SER A 266 -7.10 23.65 -1.06
N MET A 267 -6.73 23.43 -2.33
CA MET A 267 -7.70 23.25 -3.41
C MET A 267 -8.60 22.04 -3.16
N ILE A 268 -8.04 20.92 -2.69
CA ILE A 268 -8.83 19.73 -2.34
C ILE A 268 -9.80 20.04 -1.18
N LEU A 269 -9.35 20.72 -0.13
CA LEU A 269 -10.21 21.13 0.99
C LEU A 269 -11.34 22.06 0.55
N ASP A 270 -11.05 23.02 -0.33
CA ASP A 270 -12.05 23.92 -0.90
C ASP A 270 -13.10 23.16 -1.73
N LEU A 271 -12.68 22.16 -2.52
CA LEU A 271 -13.59 21.31 -3.26
C LEU A 271 -14.43 20.44 -2.33
N ALA A 272 -13.86 19.90 -1.27
CA ALA A 272 -14.57 19.10 -0.29
C ALA A 272 -15.61 19.93 0.49
N GLY A 273 -15.31 21.18 0.82
CA GLY A 273 -16.22 22.08 1.50
C GLY A 273 -16.83 21.44 2.77
N ASP A 274 -18.13 21.25 2.78
CA ASP A 274 -18.88 20.65 3.90
C ASP A 274 -18.62 19.16 4.13
N LEU A 275 -17.98 18.46 3.18
CA LEU A 275 -17.56 17.07 3.26
C LEU A 275 -16.19 16.92 3.94
N ALA A 276 -15.41 18.01 4.10
CA ALA A 276 -14.11 17.96 4.76
C ALA A 276 -14.25 17.57 6.25
N GLY A 277 -13.45 16.60 6.69
CA GLY A 277 -13.50 16.01 8.02
C GLY A 277 -14.67 15.07 8.27
N LYS A 278 -15.47 14.73 7.23
CA LYS A 278 -16.60 13.79 7.31
C LYS A 278 -16.46 12.67 6.29
N THR A 279 -16.43 13.04 5.01
CA THR A 279 -16.21 12.14 3.88
C THR A 279 -14.74 12.17 3.46
N LEU A 280 -14.19 13.36 3.20
CA LEU A 280 -12.73 13.55 3.10
C LEU A 280 -12.14 13.50 4.51
N VAL A 281 -11.42 12.42 4.83
CA VAL A 281 -10.96 12.12 6.20
C VAL A 281 -9.46 12.17 6.39
N ASN A 282 -8.68 12.08 5.31
CA ASN A 282 -7.22 12.18 5.42
C ASN A 282 -6.57 12.74 4.16
N PHE A 283 -5.37 13.30 4.36
CA PHE A 283 -4.32 13.35 3.36
C PHE A 283 -3.30 12.25 3.62
N GLU A 284 -2.63 11.80 2.57
CA GLU A 284 -1.53 10.85 2.64
C GLU A 284 -0.23 11.47 2.17
N ILE A 285 0.85 11.14 2.85
CA ILE A 285 2.22 11.31 2.38
C ILE A 285 2.80 9.92 2.25
N ASP A 286 2.98 9.48 1.03
CA ASP A 286 3.52 8.18 0.64
C ASP A 286 5.01 8.04 0.96
N SER A 287 5.61 6.88 0.69
CA SER A 287 7.01 6.60 0.93
C SER A 287 7.92 7.67 0.30
N TYR A 288 8.99 8.04 1.03
CA TYR A 288 9.89 9.07 0.53
C TYR A 288 10.88 8.49 -0.47
N GLU A 289 10.64 8.71 -1.75
CA GLU A 289 11.46 8.19 -2.86
C GLU A 289 12.34 9.27 -3.50
N GLN A 290 12.36 10.47 -2.95
CA GLN A 290 13.12 11.59 -3.47
C GLN A 290 14.55 11.60 -2.90
N LYS A 291 15.46 12.30 -3.54
CA LYS A 291 16.81 12.48 -3.01
C LYS A 291 16.79 13.40 -1.79
N SER A 292 17.78 13.24 -0.90
CA SER A 292 17.99 14.18 0.19
C SER A 292 18.36 15.56 -0.36
N GLN A 293 17.67 16.59 0.12
CA GLN A 293 18.14 17.97 -0.06
C GLN A 293 19.23 18.30 0.96
N SER A 294 20.09 19.26 0.66
CA SER A 294 21.23 19.59 1.52
C SER A 294 21.29 21.05 1.97
N TRP A 295 20.28 21.86 1.65
CA TRP A 295 20.23 23.25 2.07
C TRP A 295 18.79 23.77 2.18
N THR A 296 18.62 24.74 3.07
CA THR A 296 17.43 25.61 3.17
C THR A 296 17.91 27.01 3.59
N PRO A 297 17.19 28.11 3.30
CA PRO A 297 17.62 29.44 3.67
C PRO A 297 17.91 29.64 5.17
N ALA A 298 17.21 28.95 6.05
CA ALA A 298 17.40 29.03 7.52
C ALA A 298 18.49 28.08 8.06
N MET A 299 19.17 27.29 7.21
CA MET A 299 20.04 26.19 7.64
C MET A 299 21.10 26.56 8.68
N GLU A 300 21.73 27.74 8.58
CA GLU A 300 22.74 28.17 9.55
C GLU A 300 22.15 28.35 10.96
N ALA A 301 21.00 29.01 11.05
CA ALA A 301 20.30 29.27 12.31
C ALA A 301 19.74 27.96 12.91
N GLU A 302 19.15 27.11 12.08
CA GLU A 302 18.59 25.82 12.49
C GLU A 302 19.68 24.87 12.98
N PHE A 303 20.81 24.78 12.27
CA PHE A 303 21.95 23.98 12.69
C PHE A 303 22.48 24.44 14.07
N GLU A 304 22.68 25.75 14.25
CA GLU A 304 23.15 26.28 15.53
C GLU A 304 22.15 26.01 16.65
N ALA A 305 20.85 26.14 16.39
CA ALA A 305 19.82 25.86 17.38
C ALA A 305 19.79 24.38 17.79
N HIS A 306 19.92 23.46 16.85
CA HIS A 306 19.87 22.02 17.10
C HIS A 306 21.20 21.45 17.63
N ARG A 307 22.37 21.97 17.21
CA ARG A 307 23.70 21.40 17.50
C ARG A 307 24.52 22.22 18.48
N GLY A 308 24.17 23.48 18.74
CA GLY A 308 24.81 24.32 19.74
C GLY A 308 26.16 24.93 19.30
N TYR A 309 26.45 24.91 18.00
CA TYR A 309 27.65 25.57 17.45
C TYR A 309 27.41 26.06 16.01
N ALA A 310 28.15 27.10 15.61
CA ALA A 310 27.97 27.74 14.32
C ALA A 310 28.38 26.83 13.15
N LEU A 311 27.51 26.71 12.14
CA LEU A 311 27.69 25.89 10.95
C LEU A 311 28.85 26.36 10.05
N ARG A 312 28.92 27.67 9.82
CA ARG A 312 29.64 28.29 8.70
C ARG A 312 31.10 27.85 8.59
N GLN A 313 31.84 27.85 9.70
CA GLN A 313 33.25 27.43 9.69
C GLN A 313 33.48 25.96 9.34
N TRP A 314 32.44 25.10 9.41
CA TRP A 314 32.52 23.69 9.11
C TRP A 314 32.10 23.33 7.69
N LEU A 315 31.54 24.27 6.91
CA LEU A 315 31.16 24.04 5.53
C LEU A 315 32.28 23.43 4.66
N PRO A 316 33.58 23.75 4.87
CA PRO A 316 34.66 23.09 4.14
C PRO A 316 34.70 21.57 4.28
N VAL A 317 34.14 20.98 5.36
CA VAL A 317 34.06 19.51 5.53
C VAL A 317 33.18 18.90 4.44
N LEU A 318 32.08 19.58 4.09
CA LEU A 318 31.18 19.14 3.00
C LEU A 318 31.85 19.24 1.63
N ALA A 319 32.84 20.13 1.51
CA ALA A 319 33.69 20.27 0.31
C ALA A 319 34.92 19.33 0.34
N GLY A 320 34.97 18.34 1.24
CA GLY A 320 36.01 17.32 1.30
C GLY A 320 37.27 17.67 2.08
N ARG A 321 37.25 18.74 2.90
CA ARG A 321 38.38 19.11 3.76
C ARG A 321 38.25 18.46 5.13
N THR A 322 39.38 18.09 5.73
CA THR A 322 39.38 17.67 7.14
C THR A 322 39.57 18.90 8.01
N MET A 323 38.64 19.14 8.94
CA MET A 323 38.69 20.25 9.90
C MET A 323 38.97 19.72 11.29
N GLU A 324 39.92 20.34 12.02
CA GLU A 324 40.36 19.97 13.36
C GLU A 324 40.96 18.55 13.47
N SER A 325 40.16 17.53 13.18
CA SER A 325 40.56 16.12 13.08
C SER A 325 39.58 15.34 12.18
N ALA A 326 39.94 14.10 11.83
CA ALA A 326 39.05 13.20 11.08
C ALA A 326 37.77 12.87 11.88
N GLU A 327 37.94 12.61 13.19
CA GLU A 327 36.83 12.29 14.09
C GLU A 327 35.88 13.48 14.23
N ARG A 328 36.42 14.70 14.35
CA ARG A 328 35.62 15.91 14.52
C ARG A 328 34.88 16.26 13.20
N SER A 329 35.53 16.03 12.06
CA SER A 329 34.88 16.19 10.75
C SER A 329 33.78 15.17 10.54
N GLU A 330 33.96 13.92 11.03
CA GLU A 330 32.90 12.91 10.96
C GLU A 330 31.74 13.24 11.89
N GLN A 331 32.02 13.71 13.13
CA GLN A 331 30.95 14.20 14.01
C GLN A 331 30.14 15.31 13.37
N PHE A 332 30.80 16.26 12.69
CA PHE A 332 30.09 17.31 11.97
C PHE A 332 29.18 16.76 10.85
N ARG A 333 29.64 15.75 10.09
CA ARG A 333 28.77 15.13 9.07
C ARG A 333 27.55 14.47 9.68
N GLN A 334 27.71 13.81 10.82
CA GLN A 334 26.60 13.22 11.58
C GLN A 334 25.64 14.31 12.10
N ASP A 335 26.16 15.40 12.68
CA ASP A 335 25.36 16.53 13.13
C ASP A 335 24.62 17.23 11.96
N TRP A 336 25.27 17.31 10.80
CA TRP A 336 24.66 17.82 9.56
C TRP A 336 23.50 16.95 9.12
N GLN A 337 23.73 15.65 9.00
CA GLN A 337 22.68 14.69 8.60
C GLN A 337 21.52 14.69 9.61
N ALA A 338 21.83 14.65 10.90
CA ALA A 338 20.83 14.70 11.96
C ALA A 338 20.01 16.00 11.95
N THR A 339 20.60 17.13 11.53
CA THR A 339 19.85 18.40 11.35
C THR A 339 18.88 18.31 10.20
N ILE A 340 19.28 17.73 9.06
CA ILE A 340 18.38 17.49 7.92
C ILE A 340 17.19 16.61 8.34
N GLU A 341 17.43 15.52 9.07
CA GLU A 341 16.39 14.63 9.59
C GLU A 341 15.42 15.37 10.53
N ASP A 342 15.96 16.21 11.45
CA ASP A 342 15.14 16.98 12.37
C ASP A 342 14.25 17.97 11.61
N LEU A 343 14.80 18.70 10.63
CA LEU A 343 14.06 19.68 9.85
C LEU A 343 13.00 19.03 8.95
N PHE A 344 13.27 17.86 8.36
CA PHE A 344 12.25 17.12 7.63
C PHE A 344 11.10 16.70 8.56
N ALA A 345 11.41 16.16 9.73
CA ALA A 345 10.40 15.75 10.69
C ALA A 345 9.55 16.95 11.16
N GLU A 346 10.20 18.05 11.57
CA GLU A 346 9.53 19.20 12.18
C GLU A 346 8.82 20.09 11.16
N ASN A 347 9.52 20.46 10.07
CA ASN A 347 9.09 21.48 9.14
C ASN A 347 8.24 20.96 7.98
N TYR A 348 8.30 19.63 7.71
CA TYR A 348 7.43 19.00 6.73
C TYR A 348 6.33 18.18 7.41
N TYR A 349 6.64 17.01 7.98
CA TYR A 349 5.62 16.13 8.54
C TYR A 349 4.86 16.75 9.71
N GLY A 350 5.58 17.32 10.67
CA GLY A 350 4.98 17.98 11.84
C GLY A 350 4.12 19.17 11.42
N TYR A 351 4.62 19.99 10.51
CA TYR A 351 3.89 21.17 10.04
C TYR A 351 2.69 20.79 9.15
N MET A 352 2.80 19.77 8.31
CA MET A 352 1.66 19.25 7.55
C MET A 352 0.55 18.77 8.50
N ALA A 353 0.91 18.07 9.59
CA ALA A 353 -0.06 17.68 10.61
C ALA A 353 -0.74 18.90 11.28
N GLU A 354 0.03 19.94 11.59
CA GLU A 354 -0.54 21.20 12.12
C GLU A 354 -1.58 21.82 11.15
N LEU A 355 -1.29 21.78 9.85
CA LEU A 355 -2.19 22.30 8.81
C LEU A 355 -3.44 21.43 8.63
N VAL A 356 -3.30 20.11 8.60
CA VAL A 356 -4.42 19.16 8.49
C VAL A 356 -5.39 19.31 9.66
N ARG A 357 -4.88 19.44 10.89
CA ARG A 357 -5.67 19.61 12.11
C ARG A 357 -6.52 20.89 12.14
N GLN A 358 -6.25 21.86 11.28
CA GLN A 358 -7.12 23.05 11.15
C GLN A 358 -8.51 22.67 10.63
N THR A 359 -8.65 21.49 9.99
CA THR A 359 -9.93 20.92 9.56
C THR A 359 -10.32 19.79 10.51
N PRO A 360 -11.27 20.00 11.44
CA PRO A 360 -11.69 18.95 12.39
C PRO A 360 -12.18 17.68 11.68
N GLY A 361 -11.72 16.52 12.15
CA GLY A 361 -12.04 15.22 11.57
C GLY A 361 -11.07 14.75 10.48
N MET A 362 -10.14 15.60 10.05
CA MET A 362 -9.04 15.21 9.14
C MET A 362 -7.84 14.66 9.93
N ARG A 363 -7.16 13.67 9.36
CA ARG A 363 -5.91 13.09 9.86
C ARG A 363 -4.86 13.06 8.76
N LEU A 364 -3.60 12.86 9.11
CA LEU A 364 -2.52 12.67 8.16
C LEU A 364 -2.05 11.21 8.23
N LEU A 365 -2.17 10.50 7.11
CA LEU A 365 -1.60 9.18 6.90
C LEU A 365 -0.18 9.36 6.36
N ILE A 366 0.78 8.64 6.90
CA ILE A 366 2.18 8.79 6.51
C ILE A 366 2.88 7.45 6.35
N GLN A 367 3.74 7.36 5.34
CA GLN A 367 4.72 6.32 5.15
C GLN A 367 6.12 6.91 5.44
N PRO A 368 6.54 7.00 6.74
CA PRO A 368 7.69 7.81 7.15
C PRO A 368 9.03 7.07 6.98
N TYR A 369 9.27 6.44 5.84
CA TYR A 369 10.52 5.74 5.51
C TYR A 369 11.10 6.19 4.16
N GLY A 370 12.38 5.88 3.93
CA GLY A 370 13.18 6.37 2.83
C GLY A 370 14.22 7.43 3.28
N GLU A 371 15.38 7.49 2.61
CA GLU A 371 16.42 8.46 2.96
C GLU A 371 16.02 9.90 2.55
N PRO A 372 16.17 10.92 3.42
CA PRO A 372 16.94 10.94 4.67
C PRO A 372 16.11 10.75 5.95
N LEU A 373 14.93 10.18 5.91
CA LEU A 373 14.00 10.17 7.03
C LEU A 373 14.49 9.30 8.19
N ASN A 374 14.16 9.75 9.40
CA ASN A 374 14.18 8.94 10.62
C ASN A 374 12.71 8.73 11.04
N SER A 375 12.21 7.52 10.82
CA SER A 375 10.79 7.17 11.02
C SER A 375 10.31 7.50 12.44
N GLU A 376 11.14 7.29 13.47
CA GLU A 376 10.76 7.58 14.85
C GLU A 376 10.68 9.09 15.12
N LYS A 377 11.62 9.90 14.60
CA LYS A 377 11.57 11.35 14.71
C LYS A 377 10.30 11.91 14.07
N VAL A 378 9.96 11.40 12.88
CA VAL A 378 8.75 11.79 12.16
C VAL A 378 7.50 11.39 12.96
N ALA A 379 7.37 10.13 13.37
CA ALA A 379 6.20 9.64 14.08
C ALA A 379 5.93 10.34 15.40
N ARG A 380 6.97 10.90 16.05
CA ARG A 380 6.86 11.67 17.30
C ARG A 380 6.36 13.11 17.10
N GLN A 381 6.29 13.63 15.87
CA GLN A 381 5.81 14.99 15.61
C GLN A 381 4.31 15.15 15.88
N ALA A 382 3.53 14.08 15.75
CA ALA A 382 2.10 14.14 16.00
C ALA A 382 1.57 12.80 16.53
N GLU A 383 0.71 12.88 17.57
CA GLU A 383 0.10 11.69 18.17
C GLU A 383 -1.00 11.04 17.31
N ASP A 384 -1.59 11.80 16.41
CA ASP A 384 -2.70 11.39 15.55
C ASP A 384 -2.27 11.00 14.13
N PHE A 385 -0.98 10.88 13.85
CA PHE A 385 -0.52 10.27 12.60
C PHE A 385 -1.04 8.83 12.46
N ILE A 386 -1.53 8.52 11.28
CA ILE A 386 -1.78 7.15 10.86
C ILE A 386 -0.47 6.63 10.26
N LEU A 387 0.20 5.71 10.96
CA LEU A 387 1.43 5.08 10.45
C LEU A 387 1.08 3.99 9.45
N CYS A 388 1.72 4.02 8.30
CA CYS A 388 1.49 3.10 7.20
C CYS A 388 2.81 2.47 6.73
N GLY A 389 2.84 1.15 6.61
CA GLY A 389 3.89 0.39 5.97
C GLY A 389 3.46 -0.04 4.57
N GLU A 390 4.29 -0.87 3.91
CA GLU A 390 4.04 -1.37 2.57
C GLU A 390 4.44 -2.83 2.46
N PHE A 391 3.65 -3.65 1.74
CA PHE A 391 4.00 -5.02 1.38
C PHE A 391 3.49 -5.41 -0.01
N TRP A 392 4.18 -6.38 -0.62
CA TRP A 392 3.94 -6.82 -2.00
C TRP A 392 3.52 -8.29 -2.03
N THR A 393 2.81 -8.69 -3.10
CA THR A 393 2.35 -10.07 -3.26
C THR A 393 3.49 -11.03 -3.62
N ASN A 394 4.45 -10.60 -4.46
CA ASN A 394 5.46 -11.52 -4.98
C ASN A 394 6.82 -10.82 -5.21
N PRO A 395 7.92 -11.32 -4.67
CA PRO A 395 7.95 -12.29 -3.60
C PRO A 395 7.33 -11.70 -2.32
N PRO A 396 6.68 -12.50 -1.46
CA PRO A 396 5.87 -12.01 -0.34
C PRO A 396 6.65 -11.23 0.74
N THR A 397 7.95 -11.06 0.58
CA THR A 397 8.83 -10.31 1.48
C THR A 397 9.37 -9.02 0.86
N TRP A 398 9.07 -8.70 -0.39
CA TRP A 398 9.50 -7.46 -1.00
C TRP A 398 8.68 -6.29 -0.44
N GLY A 399 9.34 -5.22 -0.05
CA GLY A 399 8.70 -4.10 0.67
C GLY A 399 8.41 -4.38 2.14
N GLY A 400 8.30 -5.64 2.55
CA GLY A 400 7.84 -6.05 3.88
C GLY A 400 8.69 -5.59 5.07
N ARG A 401 9.85 -4.96 4.86
CA ARG A 401 10.61 -4.39 5.97
C ARG A 401 9.87 -3.23 6.63
N SER A 402 9.18 -2.40 5.84
CA SER A 402 8.46 -1.23 6.36
C SER A 402 7.28 -1.62 7.24
N ILE A 403 6.57 -2.74 6.99
CA ILE A 403 5.49 -3.19 7.88
C ILE A 403 6.00 -3.60 9.25
N TYR A 404 7.17 -4.24 9.35
CA TYR A 404 7.79 -4.56 10.65
C TYR A 404 8.20 -3.29 11.40
N GLU A 405 8.82 -2.34 10.70
CA GLU A 405 9.24 -1.06 11.27
C GLU A 405 8.04 -0.24 11.75
N MET A 406 6.99 -0.11 10.95
CA MET A 406 5.79 0.65 11.30
C MET A 406 5.00 -0.01 12.42
N SER A 407 4.90 -1.34 12.43
CA SER A 407 4.27 -2.10 13.50
C SER A 407 5.01 -1.91 14.84
N ASP A 408 6.34 -2.12 14.87
CA ASP A 408 7.16 -1.90 16.07
C ASP A 408 7.05 -0.46 16.59
N LEU A 409 7.14 0.51 15.68
CA LEU A 409 7.04 1.92 16.02
C LEU A 409 5.67 2.29 16.60
N ALA A 410 4.59 1.82 15.97
CA ALA A 410 3.24 2.04 16.45
C ALA A 410 3.02 1.44 17.85
N HIS A 411 3.46 0.20 18.06
CA HIS A 411 3.35 -0.47 19.36
C HIS A 411 4.14 0.26 20.44
N ARG A 412 5.39 0.67 20.16
CA ARG A 412 6.22 1.46 21.12
C ARG A 412 5.62 2.82 21.44
N LEU A 413 4.90 3.43 20.51
CA LEU A 413 4.22 4.72 20.69
C LEU A 413 2.78 4.58 21.18
N GLY A 414 2.27 3.36 21.41
CA GLY A 414 0.91 3.12 21.87
C GLY A 414 -0.18 3.50 20.85
N ARG A 415 0.13 3.40 19.54
CA ARG A 415 -0.84 3.65 18.47
C ARG A 415 -1.74 2.44 18.28
N PRO A 416 -3.08 2.61 18.28
CA PRO A 416 -4.00 1.49 18.13
C PRO A 416 -4.11 0.99 16.70
N GLU A 417 -3.92 1.86 15.71
CA GLU A 417 -4.06 1.58 14.28
C GLU A 417 -2.69 1.58 13.59
N VAL A 418 -2.45 0.54 12.79
CA VAL A 418 -1.27 0.40 11.94
C VAL A 418 -1.74 0.00 10.55
N TYR A 419 -1.60 0.92 9.60
CA TYR A 419 -1.98 0.69 8.21
C TYR A 419 -0.87 0.00 7.45
N ALA A 420 -1.23 -0.65 6.35
CA ALA A 420 -0.28 -0.97 5.30
C ALA A 420 -0.94 -0.82 3.92
N GLU A 421 -0.24 -0.13 3.02
CA GLU A 421 -0.42 -0.29 1.59
C GLU A 421 -0.05 -1.72 1.25
N GLY A 422 -0.98 -2.46 0.67
CA GLY A 422 -0.82 -3.89 0.60
C GLY A 422 -1.17 -4.51 -0.73
N PHE A 423 -0.49 -5.63 -1.00
CA PHE A 423 -0.67 -6.44 -2.19
C PHE A 423 -0.20 -5.75 -3.48
N THR A 424 0.74 -4.83 -3.40
CA THR A 424 1.40 -4.29 -4.59
C THR A 424 1.97 -5.46 -5.38
N CYS A 425 1.58 -5.57 -6.65
CA CYS A 425 1.90 -6.71 -7.48
C CYS A 425 3.12 -6.45 -8.38
N TRP A 426 4.01 -7.42 -8.50
CA TRP A 426 5.05 -7.36 -9.51
C TRP A 426 4.47 -7.45 -10.93
N PRO A 427 4.99 -6.67 -11.88
CA PRO A 427 4.50 -6.73 -13.26
C PRO A 427 4.55 -8.10 -13.92
N LEU A 428 5.49 -8.95 -13.49
CA LEU A 428 5.67 -10.31 -14.03
C LEU A 428 4.62 -11.31 -13.51
N ASN A 429 3.88 -10.96 -12.46
CA ASN A 429 2.85 -11.80 -11.83
C ASN A 429 1.47 -11.12 -11.85
N ALA A 430 1.30 -10.10 -12.69
CA ALA A 430 0.03 -9.40 -12.81
C ALA A 430 -1.11 -10.37 -13.19
N TRP A 431 -2.26 -10.23 -12.53
CA TRP A 431 -3.47 -11.05 -12.72
C TRP A 431 -3.39 -12.51 -12.23
N GLU A 432 -2.32 -12.89 -11.54
CA GLU A 432 -2.13 -14.25 -11.03
C GLU A 432 -2.72 -14.47 -9.63
N ASP A 433 -2.93 -13.39 -8.86
CA ASP A 433 -3.46 -13.49 -7.50
C ASP A 433 -4.98 -13.67 -7.48
N ASP A 434 -5.43 -14.49 -6.54
CA ASP A 434 -6.82 -14.78 -6.25
C ASP A 434 -7.12 -14.62 -4.73
N PRO A 435 -8.37 -14.71 -4.29
CA PRO A 435 -8.70 -14.58 -2.88
C PRO A 435 -7.93 -15.51 -1.95
N ASN A 436 -7.61 -16.74 -2.38
CA ASN A 436 -6.86 -17.71 -1.58
C ASN A 436 -5.40 -17.27 -1.35
N SER A 437 -4.70 -16.86 -2.40
CA SER A 437 -3.32 -16.35 -2.31
C SER A 437 -3.24 -15.07 -1.48
N LEU A 438 -4.20 -14.14 -1.68
CA LEU A 438 -4.27 -12.87 -0.95
C LEU A 438 -4.55 -13.06 0.55
N LYS A 439 -5.43 -14.04 0.92
CA LYS A 439 -5.67 -14.39 2.32
C LYS A 439 -4.39 -14.85 3.01
N ALA A 440 -3.66 -15.78 2.40
CA ALA A 440 -2.43 -16.33 2.99
C ALA A 440 -1.35 -15.26 3.24
N ILE A 441 -1.30 -14.21 2.39
CA ILE A 441 -0.42 -13.05 2.58
C ILE A 441 -0.93 -12.16 3.72
N ALA A 442 -2.25 -11.87 3.75
CA ALA A 442 -2.87 -11.05 4.79
C ALA A 442 -2.65 -11.64 6.19
N ASP A 443 -2.79 -12.95 6.34
CA ASP A 443 -2.61 -13.64 7.63
C ASP A 443 -1.21 -13.43 8.21
N ARG A 444 -0.17 -13.46 7.35
CA ARG A 444 1.20 -13.13 7.75
C ARG A 444 1.32 -11.67 8.21
N VAL A 445 0.73 -10.77 7.44
CA VAL A 445 0.79 -9.34 7.70
C VAL A 445 0.05 -8.98 8.99
N PHE A 446 -1.08 -9.63 9.27
CA PHE A 446 -1.78 -9.51 10.55
C PHE A 446 -0.92 -9.98 11.72
N CYS A 447 -0.21 -11.10 11.60
CA CYS A 447 0.71 -11.59 12.63
C CYS A 447 1.90 -10.63 12.87
N VAL A 448 2.31 -9.84 11.88
CA VAL A 448 3.33 -8.77 12.05
C VAL A 448 2.79 -7.62 12.91
N GLY A 449 1.46 -7.41 12.93
CA GLY A 449 0.80 -6.37 13.73
C GLY A 449 0.12 -5.27 12.91
N ILE A 450 0.06 -5.42 11.59
CA ILE A 450 -0.79 -4.58 10.75
C ILE A 450 -2.25 -4.93 11.05
N ASN A 451 -3.09 -3.91 11.20
CA ASN A 451 -4.49 -4.09 11.54
C ASN A 451 -5.44 -3.20 10.72
N ARG A 452 -4.93 -2.59 9.65
CA ARG A 452 -5.73 -1.90 8.66
C ARG A 452 -5.07 -2.03 7.28
N LEU A 453 -5.77 -2.67 6.34
CA LEU A 453 -5.29 -2.86 4.98
C LEU A 453 -5.78 -1.73 4.07
N MET A 454 -4.87 -1.21 3.27
CA MET A 454 -5.11 -0.30 2.17
C MET A 454 -4.70 -1.03 0.88
N LEU A 455 -5.69 -1.46 0.10
CA LEU A 455 -5.49 -2.39 -1.01
C LEU A 455 -4.87 -1.68 -2.22
N HIS A 456 -3.70 -2.09 -2.65
CA HIS A 456 -3.00 -1.54 -3.82
C HIS A 456 -3.13 -2.50 -5.02
N ALA A 457 -3.85 -2.13 -6.09
CA ALA A 457 -4.68 -0.95 -6.20
C ALA A 457 -5.86 -1.23 -7.14
N GLY A 458 -6.86 -0.35 -7.08
CA GLY A 458 -7.89 -0.23 -8.11
C GLY A 458 -7.58 0.97 -9.02
N ALA A 459 -7.77 0.85 -10.32
CA ALA A 459 -7.76 1.99 -11.23
C ALA A 459 -9.19 2.40 -11.56
N ALA A 460 -9.48 3.70 -11.54
CA ALA A 460 -10.78 4.21 -11.94
C ALA A 460 -11.09 3.79 -13.37
N ASN A 461 -12.22 3.09 -13.57
CA ASN A 461 -12.58 2.58 -14.89
C ASN A 461 -13.53 3.55 -15.62
N PRO A 462 -13.05 4.29 -16.63
CA PRO A 462 -13.90 5.20 -17.39
C PRO A 462 -14.87 4.47 -18.32
N TRP A 463 -14.73 3.16 -18.46
CA TRP A 463 -15.49 2.32 -19.39
C TRP A 463 -16.18 1.17 -18.64
N PRO A 464 -17.30 1.41 -17.91
CA PRO A 464 -17.99 0.35 -17.14
C PRO A 464 -18.48 -0.83 -17.98
N TRP A 465 -18.55 -0.67 -19.30
CA TRP A 465 -18.92 -1.70 -20.28
C TRP A 465 -17.74 -2.55 -20.76
N ALA A 466 -16.51 -2.25 -20.35
CA ALA A 466 -15.30 -2.92 -20.81
C ALA A 466 -14.59 -3.62 -19.63
N GLU A 467 -14.19 -4.87 -19.83
CA GLU A 467 -13.64 -5.73 -18.80
C GLU A 467 -12.28 -6.35 -19.23
N PRO A 468 -11.34 -6.46 -18.31
CA PRO A 468 -11.35 -6.01 -16.91
C PRO A 468 -11.26 -4.49 -16.72
N GLY A 469 -11.03 -3.69 -17.77
CA GLY A 469 -11.05 -2.23 -17.75
C GLY A 469 -9.70 -1.56 -17.59
N MET A 470 -9.70 -0.35 -17.02
CA MET A 470 -8.48 0.40 -16.75
C MET A 470 -7.60 -0.34 -15.75
N THR A 471 -6.28 -0.28 -15.96
CA THR A 471 -5.27 -0.88 -15.07
C THR A 471 -4.29 0.18 -14.58
N PHE A 472 -3.64 -0.09 -13.45
CA PHE A 472 -2.52 0.71 -12.97
C PHE A 472 -1.24 0.39 -13.78
N GLY A 473 -1.25 0.76 -15.05
CA GLY A 473 -0.13 0.53 -15.96
C GLY A 473 0.42 -0.90 -15.87
N LYS A 474 1.74 -1.00 -15.80
CA LYS A 474 2.48 -2.27 -15.72
C LYS A 474 2.39 -3.00 -14.37
N TRP A 475 2.01 -2.32 -13.31
CA TRP A 475 2.00 -2.90 -11.95
C TRP A 475 0.85 -3.86 -11.71
N GLY A 476 -0.07 -3.97 -12.66
CA GLY A 476 -1.24 -4.80 -12.53
C GLY A 476 -2.26 -4.20 -11.56
N THR A 477 -3.49 -4.58 -11.76
CA THR A 477 -4.58 -4.14 -10.89
C THR A 477 -5.49 -5.32 -10.67
N GLN A 478 -5.41 -5.88 -9.47
CA GLN A 478 -6.20 -7.06 -9.15
C GLN A 478 -7.50 -6.70 -8.46
N PHE A 479 -7.53 -5.52 -7.81
CA PHE A 479 -8.67 -5.03 -7.05
C PHE A 479 -9.58 -4.16 -7.94
N THR A 480 -10.11 -4.75 -9.00
CA THR A 480 -11.04 -4.08 -9.92
C THR A 480 -12.37 -4.83 -10.00
N PRO A 481 -13.52 -4.10 -10.06
CA PRO A 481 -14.83 -4.73 -10.25
C PRO A 481 -14.92 -5.59 -11.51
N GLY A 482 -14.09 -5.33 -12.53
CA GLY A 482 -13.98 -6.13 -13.74
C GLY A 482 -13.27 -7.48 -13.58
N ASN A 483 -12.68 -7.78 -12.42
CA ASN A 483 -12.01 -9.07 -12.19
C ASN A 483 -13.04 -10.20 -12.04
N THR A 484 -12.71 -11.39 -12.54
CA THR A 484 -13.59 -12.55 -12.54
C THR A 484 -14.01 -12.98 -11.15
N TRP A 485 -13.05 -13.09 -10.21
CA TRP A 485 -13.33 -13.49 -8.83
C TRP A 485 -14.09 -12.40 -8.05
N TRP A 486 -13.93 -11.11 -8.40
CA TRP A 486 -14.73 -10.04 -7.81
C TRP A 486 -16.21 -10.23 -8.16
N LYS A 487 -16.52 -10.40 -9.44
CA LYS A 487 -17.88 -10.60 -9.96
C LYS A 487 -18.55 -11.88 -9.43
N ALA A 488 -17.76 -12.92 -9.15
CA ALA A 488 -18.23 -14.17 -8.56
C ALA A 488 -18.45 -14.10 -7.03
N GLY A 489 -18.30 -12.91 -6.41
CA GLY A 489 -18.52 -12.70 -4.99
C GLY A 489 -17.28 -12.88 -4.10
N GLY A 490 -16.14 -13.29 -4.67
CA GLY A 490 -14.89 -13.49 -3.92
C GLY A 490 -14.37 -12.25 -3.23
N ALA A 491 -14.56 -11.06 -3.83
CA ALA A 491 -14.19 -9.79 -3.22
C ALA A 491 -14.95 -9.55 -1.90
N ARG A 492 -16.27 -9.80 -1.91
CA ARG A 492 -17.09 -9.63 -0.71
C ARG A 492 -16.66 -10.55 0.41
N GLU A 493 -16.40 -11.81 0.10
CA GLU A 493 -15.96 -12.80 1.10
C GLU A 493 -14.57 -12.44 1.66
N LEU A 494 -13.61 -12.13 0.79
CA LEU A 494 -12.25 -11.73 1.18
C LEU A 494 -12.24 -10.45 2.03
N TYR A 495 -12.99 -9.41 1.63
CA TYR A 495 -12.99 -8.15 2.39
C TYR A 495 -13.78 -8.26 3.69
N HIS A 496 -14.80 -9.11 3.74
CA HIS A 496 -15.46 -9.45 4.98
C HIS A 496 -14.50 -10.14 5.95
N TYR A 497 -13.74 -11.13 5.46
CA TYR A 497 -12.68 -11.78 6.22
C TYR A 497 -11.65 -10.77 6.76
N PHE A 498 -11.15 -9.87 5.91
CA PHE A 498 -10.24 -8.82 6.36
C PHE A 498 -10.86 -7.94 7.44
N ALA A 499 -12.11 -7.55 7.27
CA ALA A 499 -12.82 -6.73 8.23
C ALA A 499 -13.02 -7.44 9.59
N GLN A 500 -13.31 -8.74 9.59
CA GLN A 500 -13.40 -9.57 10.80
C GLN A 500 -12.07 -9.62 11.55
N CYS A 501 -10.97 -9.88 10.83
CA CYS A 501 -9.63 -9.91 11.43
C CYS A 501 -9.25 -8.53 11.99
N GLN A 502 -9.44 -7.46 11.22
CA GLN A 502 -9.13 -6.10 11.63
C GLN A 502 -9.96 -5.62 12.82
N ALA A 503 -11.25 -6.03 12.91
CA ALA A 503 -12.11 -5.68 14.02
C ALA A 503 -11.59 -6.19 15.38
N LEU A 504 -10.96 -7.35 15.39
CA LEU A 504 -10.37 -7.91 16.61
C LEU A 504 -8.94 -7.42 16.83
N LEU A 505 -8.15 -7.27 15.76
CA LEU A 505 -6.75 -6.84 15.83
C LEU A 505 -6.57 -5.35 16.17
N GLN A 506 -7.62 -4.53 16.06
CA GLN A 506 -7.63 -3.13 16.52
C GLN A 506 -8.00 -3.01 18.01
N ARG A 507 -8.42 -4.09 18.66
CA ARG A 507 -8.83 -4.08 20.07
C ARG A 507 -7.64 -4.19 21.01
N GLY A 508 -7.76 -3.54 22.18
CA GLY A 508 -6.77 -3.63 23.25
C GLY A 508 -5.36 -3.16 22.88
N GLU A 509 -4.40 -3.65 23.65
CA GLU A 509 -2.98 -3.31 23.47
C GLU A 509 -2.21 -4.52 22.91
N PHE A 510 -1.17 -4.25 22.13
CA PHE A 510 -0.23 -5.27 21.69
C PHE A 510 0.58 -5.81 22.87
N VAL A 511 0.77 -7.12 22.91
CA VAL A 511 1.58 -7.80 23.94
C VAL A 511 2.86 -8.35 23.33
N ASP A 512 2.73 -9.27 22.38
CA ASP A 512 3.83 -9.91 21.65
C ASP A 512 3.33 -10.60 20.36
N ASN A 513 4.25 -11.09 19.57
CA ASN A 513 3.97 -11.92 18.40
C ASN A 513 5.12 -12.88 18.09
N CYS A 514 4.83 -13.88 17.23
CA CYS A 514 5.80 -14.77 16.63
C CYS A 514 5.60 -14.79 15.12
N THR A 515 6.63 -14.42 14.38
CA THR A 515 6.61 -14.37 12.91
C THR A 515 7.71 -15.26 12.31
N GLU A 516 8.00 -16.37 12.97
CA GLU A 516 8.98 -17.38 12.56
C GLU A 516 8.38 -18.79 12.67
N GLY A 517 8.89 -19.74 11.88
CA GLY A 517 8.43 -21.14 11.87
C GLY A 517 7.12 -21.37 11.13
N ASP A 518 6.47 -22.49 11.43
CA ASP A 518 5.27 -22.98 10.74
C ASP A 518 3.97 -22.36 11.27
N LEU A 519 3.94 -21.93 12.51
CA LEU A 519 2.84 -21.24 13.15
C LEU A 519 3.24 -19.79 13.43
N TRP A 520 2.56 -18.85 12.80
CA TRP A 520 2.68 -17.44 13.14
C TRP A 520 1.50 -17.01 14.00
N TRP A 521 1.73 -16.04 14.91
CA TRP A 521 0.65 -15.52 15.76
C TRP A 521 0.96 -14.12 16.27
N ILE A 522 -0.11 -13.42 16.68
CA ILE A 522 -0.06 -12.13 17.39
C ILE A 522 -0.96 -12.20 18.61
N HIS A 523 -0.53 -11.61 19.71
CA HIS A 523 -1.25 -11.50 20.98
C HIS A 523 -1.56 -10.05 21.30
N ARG A 524 -2.83 -9.82 21.57
CA ARG A 524 -3.35 -8.55 22.06
C ARG A 524 -4.10 -8.76 23.37
N ARG A 525 -4.24 -7.72 24.18
CA ARG A 525 -4.94 -7.77 25.47
C ARG A 525 -5.88 -6.60 25.63
N GLU A 526 -7.15 -6.88 25.89
CA GLU A 526 -8.16 -5.90 26.26
C GLU A 526 -8.70 -6.20 27.67
N ALA A 527 -8.40 -5.34 28.64
CA ALA A 527 -8.68 -5.55 30.05
C ALA A 527 -8.10 -6.88 30.60
N ASP A 528 -8.94 -7.87 30.92
CA ASP A 528 -8.56 -9.20 31.40
C ASP A 528 -8.67 -10.31 30.32
N ILE A 529 -8.90 -9.91 29.08
CA ILE A 529 -9.06 -10.82 27.94
C ILE A 529 -7.82 -10.78 27.05
N ASP A 530 -7.28 -11.95 26.80
CA ASP A 530 -6.20 -12.19 25.82
C ASP A 530 -6.84 -12.60 24.50
N ILE A 531 -6.39 -11.97 23.40
CA ILE A 531 -6.84 -12.19 22.02
C ILE A 531 -5.61 -12.65 21.23
N TYR A 532 -5.65 -13.86 20.71
CA TYR A 532 -4.61 -14.40 19.84
C TYR A 532 -5.19 -14.59 18.43
N PHE A 533 -4.46 -14.15 17.42
CA PHE A 533 -4.70 -14.55 16.04
C PHE A 533 -3.56 -15.48 15.61
N LEU A 534 -3.91 -16.65 15.08
CA LEU A 534 -2.99 -17.68 14.64
C LEU A 534 -3.11 -17.90 13.14
N ALA A 535 -2.00 -18.19 12.50
CA ALA A 535 -1.95 -18.48 11.06
C ALA A 535 -0.97 -19.62 10.77
N ASN A 536 -1.47 -20.70 10.18
CA ASN A 536 -0.71 -21.82 9.70
C ASN A 536 0.05 -21.44 8.42
N GLN A 537 1.37 -21.53 8.46
CA GLN A 537 2.24 -21.16 7.32
C GLN A 537 2.54 -22.35 6.39
N THR A 538 1.91 -23.51 6.60
CA THR A 538 2.17 -24.73 5.85
C THR A 538 0.98 -25.17 4.99
N ASP A 539 1.24 -26.02 4.01
CA ASP A 539 0.22 -26.66 3.16
C ASP A 539 -0.33 -27.96 3.79
N ALA A 540 -0.15 -28.16 5.08
CA ALA A 540 -0.68 -29.28 5.84
C ALA A 540 -1.46 -28.77 7.06
N ALA A 541 -2.51 -29.51 7.45
CA ALA A 541 -3.21 -29.24 8.69
C ALA A 541 -2.28 -29.43 9.90
N MET A 542 -2.40 -28.59 10.93
CA MET A 542 -1.57 -28.65 12.12
C MET A 542 -2.37 -28.58 13.40
N GLU A 543 -1.92 -29.27 14.43
CA GLU A 543 -2.40 -29.12 15.81
C GLU A 543 -1.51 -28.09 16.53
N VAL A 544 -2.14 -27.11 17.16
CA VAL A 544 -1.40 -26.03 17.84
C VAL A 544 -0.89 -26.55 19.18
N ALA A 545 0.43 -26.46 19.38
CA ALA A 545 1.10 -26.97 20.58
C ALA A 545 1.15 -25.95 21.74
N GLU A 546 0.65 -24.73 21.54
CA GLU A 546 0.69 -23.66 22.52
C GLU A 546 -0.33 -23.88 23.64
N PRO A 547 0.06 -23.75 24.94
CA PRO A 547 -0.82 -24.04 26.07
C PRO A 547 -2.11 -23.23 26.13
N TRP A 548 -2.09 -22.01 25.56
CA TRP A 548 -3.25 -21.11 25.51
C TRP A 548 -4.18 -21.40 24.32
N ALA A 549 -3.76 -22.29 23.41
CA ALA A 549 -4.52 -22.74 22.24
C ALA A 549 -4.68 -24.27 22.22
N GLU A 550 -4.67 -24.95 23.39
CA GLU A 550 -4.83 -26.39 23.48
C GLU A 550 -6.12 -26.86 22.79
N GLY A 551 -5.98 -27.87 21.89
CA GLY A 551 -7.07 -28.43 21.12
C GLY A 551 -7.47 -27.61 19.88
N VAL A 552 -6.72 -26.58 19.51
CA VAL A 552 -6.89 -25.85 18.26
C VAL A 552 -6.20 -26.63 17.14
N ARG A 553 -6.92 -26.87 16.04
CA ARG A 553 -6.40 -27.44 14.82
C ARG A 553 -6.66 -26.49 13.67
N LEU A 554 -5.61 -26.12 12.97
CA LEU A 554 -5.66 -25.24 11.80
C LEU A 554 -5.59 -26.06 10.51
N ASP A 555 -6.42 -25.71 9.56
CA ASP A 555 -6.38 -26.19 8.18
C ASP A 555 -5.08 -25.80 7.48
N PRO A 556 -4.72 -26.39 6.34
CA PRO A 556 -3.65 -25.88 5.47
C PRO A 556 -3.87 -24.39 5.15
N ARG A 557 -2.88 -23.54 5.45
CA ARG A 557 -3.00 -22.08 5.30
C ARG A 557 -4.18 -21.44 6.07
N GLY A 558 -4.75 -22.16 7.02
CA GLY A 558 -5.87 -21.70 7.84
C GLY A 558 -5.44 -20.77 8.97
N SER A 559 -6.39 -20.00 9.48
CA SER A 559 -6.21 -19.07 10.59
C SER A 559 -7.37 -19.11 11.56
N GLU A 560 -7.10 -18.77 12.83
CA GLU A 560 -8.12 -18.78 13.89
C GLU A 560 -7.84 -17.72 14.95
N PHE A 561 -8.91 -17.19 15.55
CA PHE A 561 -8.81 -16.42 16.78
C PHE A 561 -9.03 -17.30 18.01
N VAL A 562 -8.13 -17.18 18.97
CA VAL A 562 -8.29 -17.75 20.31
C VAL A 562 -8.46 -16.61 21.31
N VAL A 563 -9.59 -16.63 22.01
CA VAL A 563 -9.87 -15.66 23.08
C VAL A 563 -9.79 -16.38 24.42
N ALA A 564 -9.00 -15.84 25.34
CA ALA A 564 -8.76 -16.47 26.63
C ALA A 564 -8.88 -15.46 27.77
N ARG A 565 -9.20 -15.97 28.98
CA ARG A 565 -9.20 -15.21 30.23
C ARG A 565 -8.45 -15.99 31.28
N SER A 566 -7.44 -15.38 31.88
CA SER A 566 -6.61 -16.04 32.91
C SER A 566 -6.06 -17.40 32.43
N GLY A 567 -5.66 -17.48 31.14
CA GLY A 567 -5.13 -18.69 30.51
C GLY A 567 -6.20 -19.77 30.20
N ARG A 568 -7.49 -19.46 30.30
CA ARG A 568 -8.56 -20.37 29.89
C ARG A 568 -9.28 -19.85 28.66
N ARG A 569 -9.38 -20.66 27.63
CA ARG A 569 -10.16 -20.35 26.41
C ARG A 569 -11.61 -20.03 26.76
N LEU A 570 -12.14 -18.97 26.22
CA LEU A 570 -13.56 -18.62 26.31
C LEU A 570 -14.33 -19.36 25.21
N PRO A 571 -15.59 -19.78 25.48
CA PRO A 571 -16.43 -20.45 24.49
C PRO A 571 -17.03 -19.42 23.50
N VAL A 572 -16.20 -18.71 22.81
CA VAL A 572 -16.59 -17.74 21.76
C VAL A 572 -16.24 -18.34 20.40
N THR A 573 -17.15 -18.20 19.43
CA THR A 573 -16.95 -18.72 18.07
C THR A 573 -16.47 -17.58 17.19
N LEU A 574 -15.17 -17.58 16.88
CA LEU A 574 -14.48 -16.54 16.09
C LEU A 574 -13.61 -17.21 15.01
N HIS A 575 -14.27 -18.02 14.16
CA HIS A 575 -13.61 -18.73 13.07
C HIS A 575 -13.81 -17.95 11.77
N PRO A 576 -12.80 -17.25 11.26
CA PRO A 576 -12.93 -16.46 10.04
C PRO A 576 -13.03 -17.33 8.78
N ASP A 577 -12.45 -18.53 8.77
CA ASP A 577 -12.37 -19.41 7.59
C ASP A 577 -13.15 -20.74 7.70
N GLY A 578 -13.95 -20.94 8.75
CA GLY A 578 -14.68 -22.19 8.93
C GLY A 578 -13.88 -23.29 9.63
N THR A 579 -14.48 -24.48 9.78
CA THR A 579 -13.94 -25.54 10.66
C THR A 579 -13.95 -26.94 10.03
N PHE A 580 -13.48 -27.06 8.78
CA PHE A 580 -13.42 -28.37 8.10
C PHE A 580 -12.48 -29.34 8.82
N SER A 581 -11.34 -28.88 9.33
CA SER A 581 -10.34 -29.73 9.99
C SER A 581 -10.72 -30.28 11.36
N SER A 582 -11.77 -29.74 12.01
CA SER A 582 -12.25 -30.25 13.29
C SER A 582 -13.05 -31.55 13.16
N LEU A 583 -13.45 -31.93 11.94
CA LEU A 583 -14.27 -33.10 11.68
C LEU A 583 -13.51 -34.40 11.95
N THR A 584 -14.05 -35.26 12.80
CA THR A 584 -13.57 -36.64 12.94
C THR A 584 -14.14 -37.50 11.82
N VAL A 585 -13.35 -37.71 10.77
CA VAL A 585 -13.78 -38.41 9.56
C VAL A 585 -14.16 -39.84 9.86
N SER A 586 -15.36 -40.24 9.42
CA SER A 586 -15.89 -41.63 9.54
C SER A 586 -16.04 -42.33 8.20
N GLY A 587 -16.06 -41.61 7.10
CA GLY A 587 -16.16 -42.16 5.74
C GLY A 587 -15.85 -41.12 4.65
N GLU A 588 -15.38 -41.62 3.51
CA GLU A 588 -15.11 -40.82 2.32
C GLU A 588 -15.74 -41.48 1.09
N THR A 589 -16.41 -40.74 0.23
CA THR A 589 -17.04 -41.24 -0.99
C THR A 589 -16.66 -40.34 -2.18
N PRO A 590 -15.72 -40.75 -3.04
CA PRO A 590 -15.38 -40.03 -4.25
C PRO A 590 -16.53 -39.95 -5.24
N LEU A 591 -16.76 -38.76 -5.84
CA LEU A 591 -17.76 -38.58 -6.90
C LEU A 591 -17.13 -38.76 -8.29
N GLU A 592 -16.77 -40.02 -8.60
CA GLU A 592 -16.13 -40.40 -9.84
C GLU A 592 -17.06 -40.38 -11.08
N GLY A 593 -16.46 -40.45 -12.27
CA GLY A 593 -17.12 -40.58 -13.58
C GLY A 593 -17.48 -39.22 -14.22
N ALA A 594 -18.40 -39.26 -15.21
CA ALA A 594 -18.63 -38.14 -16.10
C ALA A 594 -19.24 -36.89 -15.44
N TRP A 595 -18.81 -35.75 -15.94
CA TRP A 595 -19.32 -34.41 -15.60
C TRP A 595 -19.83 -33.70 -16.84
N THR A 596 -20.83 -32.86 -16.68
CA THR A 596 -21.29 -31.92 -17.70
C THR A 596 -20.84 -30.52 -17.31
N VAL A 597 -20.19 -29.80 -18.22
CA VAL A 597 -19.72 -28.42 -17.95
C VAL A 597 -20.37 -27.48 -18.96
N GLY A 598 -21.09 -26.50 -18.45
CA GLY A 598 -21.71 -25.43 -19.24
C GLY A 598 -20.87 -24.17 -19.17
N PHE A 599 -20.73 -23.49 -20.31
CA PHE A 599 -20.04 -22.20 -20.44
C PHE A 599 -21.03 -21.14 -20.91
N PRO A 600 -20.87 -19.87 -20.48
CA PRO A 600 -21.61 -18.76 -21.08
C PRO A 600 -21.22 -18.56 -22.54
N GLU A 601 -22.14 -17.99 -23.35
CA GLU A 601 -21.97 -17.87 -24.82
C GLU A 601 -20.91 -16.85 -25.26
N ASP A 602 -20.45 -15.98 -24.35
CA ASP A 602 -19.73 -14.75 -24.69
C ASP A 602 -18.26 -14.93 -25.07
N PHE A 603 -17.63 -16.07 -24.78
CA PHE A 603 -16.18 -16.28 -24.97
C PHE A 603 -15.82 -17.37 -25.97
N GLY A 604 -16.73 -17.70 -26.88
CA GLY A 604 -16.46 -18.67 -27.95
C GLY A 604 -16.31 -20.12 -27.50
N ALA A 605 -16.61 -20.43 -26.23
CA ALA A 605 -16.71 -21.80 -25.75
C ALA A 605 -18.01 -22.44 -26.23
N PRO A 606 -18.04 -23.79 -26.44
CA PRO A 606 -19.28 -24.52 -26.64
C PRO A 606 -20.22 -24.29 -25.44
N ALA A 607 -21.54 -24.15 -25.68
CA ALA A 607 -22.48 -23.98 -24.58
C ALA A 607 -22.40 -25.08 -23.51
N GLN A 608 -21.96 -26.29 -23.92
CA GLN A 608 -21.79 -27.43 -23.03
C GLN A 608 -20.76 -28.42 -23.58
N ILE A 609 -19.96 -28.99 -22.68
CA ILE A 609 -19.08 -30.12 -22.96
C ILE A 609 -19.32 -31.26 -21.96
N ALA A 610 -19.00 -32.49 -22.35
CA ALA A 610 -18.94 -33.64 -21.46
C ALA A 610 -17.47 -33.99 -21.14
N LEU A 611 -17.20 -34.23 -19.88
CA LEU A 611 -15.89 -34.71 -19.39
C LEU A 611 -16.06 -36.11 -18.80
N ASP A 612 -15.25 -37.08 -19.23
CA ASP A 612 -15.25 -38.43 -18.65
C ASP A 612 -14.67 -38.44 -17.23
N GLY A 613 -13.91 -37.41 -16.87
CA GLY A 613 -13.33 -37.10 -15.57
C GLY A 613 -12.92 -35.64 -15.53
N LEU A 614 -12.57 -35.12 -14.35
CA LEU A 614 -12.11 -33.74 -14.19
C LEU A 614 -10.76 -33.53 -14.89
N THR A 615 -10.65 -32.44 -15.64
CA THR A 615 -9.46 -32.09 -16.43
C THR A 615 -9.28 -30.59 -16.45
N ASP A 616 -8.02 -30.14 -16.50
CA ASP A 616 -7.67 -28.75 -16.65
C ASP A 616 -8.18 -28.19 -18.00
N TRP A 617 -8.82 -27.02 -17.97
CA TRP A 617 -9.33 -26.40 -19.20
C TRP A 617 -8.23 -26.02 -20.18
N LYS A 618 -7.02 -25.65 -19.69
CA LYS A 618 -5.90 -25.29 -20.58
C LYS A 618 -5.45 -26.43 -21.48
N ASP A 619 -5.72 -27.69 -21.10
CA ASP A 619 -5.32 -28.89 -21.83
C ASP A 619 -6.39 -29.35 -22.84
N ARG A 620 -7.53 -28.63 -22.90
CA ARG A 620 -8.61 -28.97 -23.81
C ARG A 620 -8.30 -28.55 -25.26
N PRO A 621 -8.77 -29.32 -26.25
CA PRO A 621 -8.57 -29.00 -27.66
C PRO A 621 -9.44 -27.85 -28.15
N GLU A 622 -10.58 -27.59 -27.50
CA GLU A 622 -11.51 -26.50 -27.87
C GLU A 622 -10.90 -25.16 -27.44
N ALA A 623 -10.54 -24.29 -28.38
CA ALA A 623 -9.92 -23.00 -28.11
C ALA A 623 -10.74 -22.13 -27.14
N GLY A 624 -12.08 -22.11 -27.32
CA GLY A 624 -12.97 -21.37 -26.42
C GLY A 624 -13.01 -21.89 -24.98
N VAL A 625 -12.64 -23.16 -24.73
CA VAL A 625 -12.48 -23.71 -23.37
C VAL A 625 -11.06 -23.48 -22.87
N LYS A 626 -10.06 -23.76 -23.72
CA LYS A 626 -8.64 -23.58 -23.38
C LYS A 626 -8.29 -22.16 -22.91
N TYR A 627 -8.88 -21.17 -23.55
CA TYR A 627 -8.67 -19.74 -23.26
C TYR A 627 -9.86 -19.11 -22.56
N PHE A 628 -10.72 -19.90 -21.90
CA PHE A 628 -11.87 -19.39 -21.18
C PHE A 628 -11.42 -18.66 -19.90
N SER A 629 -12.08 -17.52 -19.63
CA SER A 629 -12.02 -16.83 -18.34
C SER A 629 -13.42 -16.44 -17.89
N GLY A 630 -13.72 -16.60 -16.62
CA GLY A 630 -15.04 -16.39 -16.06
C GLY A 630 -15.58 -17.61 -15.34
N THR A 631 -16.89 -17.70 -15.21
CA THR A 631 -17.57 -18.78 -14.45
C THR A 631 -18.14 -19.83 -15.37
N ALA A 632 -17.73 -21.10 -15.19
CA ALA A 632 -18.34 -22.27 -15.84
C ALA A 632 -19.04 -23.15 -14.80
N THR A 633 -20.10 -23.84 -15.23
CA THR A 633 -20.99 -24.59 -14.36
C THR A 633 -20.84 -26.09 -14.57
N TYR A 634 -20.30 -26.77 -13.57
CA TYR A 634 -20.20 -28.24 -13.53
C TYR A 634 -21.49 -28.83 -12.96
N ARG A 635 -22.01 -29.89 -13.60
CA ARG A 635 -23.20 -30.61 -13.14
C ARG A 635 -22.97 -32.10 -13.09
N LYS A 636 -23.51 -32.72 -12.02
CA LYS A 636 -23.44 -34.16 -11.80
C LYS A 636 -24.61 -34.65 -10.96
N SER A 637 -25.19 -35.79 -11.34
CA SER A 637 -26.11 -36.51 -10.46
C SER A 637 -25.36 -37.64 -9.74
N PHE A 638 -25.63 -37.82 -8.44
CA PHE A 638 -25.04 -38.89 -7.65
C PHE A 638 -26.04 -39.48 -6.67
N ALA A 639 -25.77 -40.68 -6.19
CA ALA A 639 -26.58 -41.34 -5.16
C ALA A 639 -25.88 -41.18 -3.80
N TYR A 640 -26.65 -40.84 -2.77
CA TYR A 640 -26.16 -40.76 -1.41
C TYR A 640 -26.99 -41.66 -0.48
N SER A 641 -26.33 -42.33 0.46
CA SER A 641 -26.92 -43.12 1.53
C SER A 641 -26.15 -42.82 2.82
N PRO A 642 -26.77 -42.22 3.85
CA PRO A 642 -26.09 -41.83 5.07
C PRO A 642 -25.48 -43.06 5.77
N ALA A 643 -24.25 -42.98 6.21
CA ALA A 643 -23.55 -44.05 6.91
C ALA A 643 -24.04 -44.18 8.36
N LYS A 644 -24.38 -43.06 9.01
CA LYS A 644 -24.94 -42.99 10.38
C LYS A 644 -25.94 -41.87 10.54
N ASP A 645 -26.89 -42.05 11.38
CA ASP A 645 -27.82 -40.97 11.78
C ASP A 645 -27.06 -39.87 12.56
N GLY A 646 -27.19 -38.59 12.12
CA GLY A 646 -26.60 -37.44 12.79
C GLY A 646 -25.13 -37.15 12.41
N SER A 647 -24.57 -37.76 11.35
CA SER A 647 -23.29 -37.36 10.80
C SER A 647 -23.40 -36.07 10.01
N ARG A 648 -22.36 -35.21 10.07
CA ARG A 648 -22.20 -34.08 9.15
C ARG A 648 -21.55 -34.60 7.87
N VAL A 649 -21.90 -33.98 6.76
CA VAL A 649 -21.35 -34.32 5.43
C VAL A 649 -20.79 -33.07 4.77
N TRP A 650 -19.53 -33.12 4.45
CA TRP A 650 -18.85 -32.07 3.70
C TRP A 650 -18.58 -32.54 2.27
N LEU A 651 -18.70 -31.61 1.35
CA LEU A 651 -18.25 -31.80 -0.04
C LEU A 651 -16.90 -31.11 -0.19
N ASP A 652 -15.84 -31.92 -0.23
CA ASP A 652 -14.49 -31.47 -0.53
C ASP A 652 -14.26 -31.50 -2.05
N LEU A 653 -13.95 -30.34 -2.65
CA LEU A 653 -13.73 -30.20 -4.09
C LEU A 653 -12.29 -30.52 -4.49
N GLY A 654 -11.38 -30.72 -3.52
CA GLY A 654 -9.96 -30.87 -3.77
C GLY A 654 -9.37 -29.61 -4.37
N GLU A 655 -8.74 -29.72 -5.55
CA GLU A 655 -8.11 -28.57 -6.21
C GLU A 655 -9.12 -27.82 -7.10
N VAL A 656 -9.26 -26.51 -6.84
CA VAL A 656 -10.11 -25.56 -7.56
C VAL A 656 -9.27 -24.38 -8.04
N GLN A 657 -9.51 -23.94 -9.26
CA GLN A 657 -8.81 -22.81 -9.88
C GLN A 657 -9.83 -21.74 -10.32
N SER A 658 -10.14 -20.69 -9.61
CA SER A 658 -9.56 -20.04 -8.41
C SER A 658 -10.56 -20.12 -7.23
N MET A 659 -11.88 -20.18 -7.52
CA MET A 659 -12.96 -20.24 -6.53
C MET A 659 -14.16 -21.02 -7.06
N ALA A 660 -15.05 -21.45 -6.17
CA ALA A 660 -16.26 -22.18 -6.52
C ALA A 660 -17.48 -21.76 -5.69
N GLU A 661 -18.66 -21.80 -6.28
CA GLU A 661 -19.94 -21.73 -5.57
C GLU A 661 -20.66 -23.09 -5.69
N VAL A 662 -21.12 -23.64 -4.58
CA VAL A 662 -21.66 -24.99 -4.51
C VAL A 662 -23.17 -24.95 -4.28
N PHE A 663 -23.88 -25.80 -5.05
CA PHE A 663 -25.32 -26.03 -4.85
C PHE A 663 -25.60 -27.54 -4.84
N VAL A 664 -26.36 -27.99 -3.88
CA VAL A 664 -26.88 -29.36 -3.82
C VAL A 664 -28.41 -29.31 -3.85
N ASN A 665 -29.03 -30.02 -4.79
CA ASN A 665 -30.49 -30.02 -4.98
C ASN A 665 -31.08 -28.60 -5.15
N GLY A 666 -30.30 -27.67 -5.71
CA GLY A 666 -30.66 -26.28 -5.90
C GLY A 666 -30.56 -25.39 -4.65
N GLN A 667 -30.10 -25.93 -3.51
CA GLN A 667 -29.80 -25.15 -2.30
C GLN A 667 -28.34 -24.67 -2.34
N PRO A 668 -28.08 -23.38 -2.06
CA PRO A 668 -26.71 -22.86 -1.98
C PRO A 668 -26.02 -23.41 -0.72
N CYS A 669 -24.79 -23.92 -0.88
CA CYS A 669 -23.99 -24.48 0.20
C CYS A 669 -22.73 -23.63 0.52
N GLY A 670 -22.51 -22.53 -0.21
CA GLY A 670 -21.47 -21.56 0.08
C GLY A 670 -20.60 -21.21 -1.13
N ILE A 671 -19.85 -20.14 -0.94
CA ILE A 671 -18.79 -19.68 -1.84
C ILE A 671 -17.46 -20.14 -1.25
N LEU A 672 -16.73 -20.97 -1.97
CA LEU A 672 -15.43 -21.50 -1.58
C LEU A 672 -14.36 -20.69 -2.30
N TRP A 673 -13.63 -19.87 -1.56
CA TRP A 673 -12.69 -18.89 -2.10
C TRP A 673 -11.26 -19.07 -1.57
N HIS A 674 -11.04 -20.00 -0.64
CA HIS A 674 -9.73 -20.40 -0.09
C HIS A 674 -9.70 -21.88 0.25
N THR A 675 -8.52 -22.42 0.48
CA THR A 675 -8.30 -23.80 0.93
C THR A 675 -8.67 -24.00 2.40
N PRO A 676 -9.23 -25.16 2.79
CA PRO A 676 -9.72 -26.23 1.91
C PRO A 676 -11.01 -25.81 1.19
N PHE A 677 -11.15 -26.18 -0.09
CA PHE A 677 -12.36 -25.92 -0.87
C PHE A 677 -13.47 -26.92 -0.50
N ALA A 678 -13.99 -26.80 0.70
CA ALA A 678 -14.96 -27.73 1.27
C ALA A 678 -16.22 -27.02 1.78
N ALA A 679 -17.39 -27.54 1.45
CA ALA A 679 -18.68 -27.02 1.86
C ALA A 679 -19.45 -28.02 2.73
N ASP A 680 -20.08 -27.57 3.82
CA ASP A 680 -21.06 -28.35 4.53
C ASP A 680 -22.33 -28.51 3.68
N VAL A 681 -22.64 -29.74 3.30
CA VAL A 681 -23.80 -30.07 2.47
C VAL A 681 -24.86 -30.89 3.23
N THR A 682 -24.69 -31.05 4.55
CA THR A 682 -25.52 -31.91 5.40
C THR A 682 -27.00 -31.66 5.19
N ASP A 683 -27.44 -30.39 5.29
CA ASP A 683 -28.86 -30.03 5.21
C ASP A 683 -29.41 -30.02 3.77
N ALA A 684 -28.55 -30.00 2.77
CA ALA A 684 -28.93 -29.99 1.35
C ALA A 684 -29.04 -31.39 0.73
N LEU A 685 -28.41 -32.40 1.37
CA LEU A 685 -28.43 -33.81 0.92
C LEU A 685 -29.74 -34.50 1.25
N GLN A 686 -30.13 -35.43 0.38
CA GLN A 686 -31.24 -36.35 0.62
C GLN A 686 -30.81 -37.80 0.36
N GLU A 687 -31.44 -38.76 0.99
CA GLU A 687 -31.25 -40.17 0.68
C GLU A 687 -31.66 -40.46 -0.78
N GLY A 688 -30.83 -41.19 -1.50
CA GLY A 688 -31.05 -41.52 -2.91
C GLY A 688 -30.38 -40.52 -3.86
N LYS A 689 -31.10 -40.11 -4.90
CA LYS A 689 -30.56 -39.27 -5.98
C LYS A 689 -30.43 -37.81 -5.56
N ASN A 690 -29.23 -37.25 -5.75
CA ASN A 690 -28.94 -35.83 -5.55
C ASN A 690 -28.40 -35.20 -6.84
N GLU A 691 -28.64 -33.91 -7.02
CA GLU A 691 -28.14 -33.08 -8.12
C GLU A 691 -27.12 -32.09 -7.56
N LEU A 692 -25.90 -32.14 -8.09
CA LEU A 692 -24.80 -31.26 -7.74
C LEU A 692 -24.54 -30.26 -8.85
N GLU A 693 -24.49 -28.99 -8.50
CA GLU A 693 -24.02 -27.90 -9.36
C GLU A 693 -22.86 -27.19 -8.67
N ILE A 694 -21.72 -27.04 -9.38
CA ILE A 694 -20.54 -26.32 -8.92
C ILE A 694 -20.22 -25.25 -9.97
N ARG A 695 -20.25 -23.99 -9.61
CA ARG A 695 -19.87 -22.86 -10.45
C ARG A 695 -18.44 -22.50 -10.14
N VAL A 696 -17.52 -22.77 -11.09
CA VAL A 696 -16.09 -22.55 -10.93
C VAL A 696 -15.68 -21.31 -11.71
N THR A 697 -15.00 -20.40 -11.06
CA THR A 697 -14.51 -19.15 -11.64
C THR A 697 -12.99 -19.15 -11.64
N ASN A 698 -12.39 -18.93 -12.83
CA ASN A 698 -10.95 -18.78 -13.02
C ASN A 698 -10.53 -17.32 -13.26
N LEU A 699 -9.22 -17.08 -13.39
CA LEU A 699 -8.61 -15.77 -13.62
C LEU A 699 -8.68 -15.34 -15.10
N TRP A 700 -8.42 -14.04 -15.36
CA TRP A 700 -8.39 -13.46 -16.71
C TRP A 700 -7.21 -13.93 -17.57
N VAL A 701 -6.14 -14.45 -16.98
CA VAL A 701 -4.84 -14.71 -17.63
C VAL A 701 -4.99 -15.47 -18.96
N ASN A 702 -5.71 -16.62 -18.96
CA ASN A 702 -5.83 -17.44 -20.16
C ASN A 702 -6.60 -16.74 -21.29
N ARG A 703 -7.60 -15.93 -20.96
CA ARG A 703 -8.32 -15.15 -21.97
C ARG A 703 -7.43 -14.06 -22.57
N MET A 704 -6.66 -13.35 -21.73
CA MET A 704 -5.71 -12.34 -22.20
C MET A 704 -4.67 -12.93 -23.15
N ILE A 705 -4.14 -14.12 -22.84
CA ILE A 705 -3.23 -14.85 -23.73
C ILE A 705 -3.95 -15.28 -25.02
N GLY A 706 -5.19 -15.78 -24.90
CA GLY A 706 -5.99 -16.18 -26.05
C GLY A 706 -6.30 -15.04 -27.03
N ASP A 707 -6.50 -13.83 -26.51
CA ASP A 707 -6.75 -12.64 -27.32
C ASP A 707 -5.53 -12.27 -28.20
N GLU A 708 -4.32 -12.66 -27.80
CA GLU A 708 -3.10 -12.37 -28.57
C GLU A 708 -2.94 -13.20 -29.86
N PHE A 709 -3.82 -14.18 -30.11
CA PHE A 709 -3.91 -14.86 -31.39
C PHE A 709 -4.80 -14.12 -32.39
N GLU A 710 -5.54 -13.10 -31.95
CA GLU A 710 -6.40 -12.26 -32.77
C GLU A 710 -5.71 -10.93 -33.13
N PRO A 711 -6.04 -10.34 -34.29
CA PRO A 711 -5.49 -9.04 -34.65
C PRO A 711 -5.75 -7.96 -33.60
N ASP A 712 -4.76 -7.10 -33.33
CA ASP A 712 -4.92 -5.96 -32.44
C ASP A 712 -5.97 -4.98 -32.98
N ASP A 713 -6.85 -4.51 -32.09
CA ASP A 713 -7.84 -3.45 -32.33
C ASP A 713 -7.62 -2.23 -31.41
N ILE A 714 -6.49 -2.24 -30.69
CA ILE A 714 -5.97 -1.16 -29.86
C ILE A 714 -4.56 -0.80 -30.37
N ILE A 715 -4.23 0.48 -30.37
CA ILE A 715 -2.88 0.95 -30.68
C ILE A 715 -2.06 0.97 -29.39
N TRP A 716 -1.06 0.09 -29.32
CA TRP A 716 -0.17 -0.03 -28.20
C TRP A 716 1.04 0.88 -28.33
N GLY A 717 1.56 1.37 -27.20
CA GLY A 717 2.82 2.10 -27.09
C GLY A 717 4.03 1.18 -27.21
N GLU A 718 5.22 1.76 -27.00
CA GLU A 718 6.45 0.96 -26.96
C GLU A 718 6.44 -0.01 -25.77
N PRO A 719 7.00 -1.22 -25.95
CA PRO A 719 7.04 -2.19 -24.85
C PRO A 719 7.81 -1.67 -23.64
N SER A 720 7.15 -1.69 -22.50
CA SER A 720 7.76 -1.37 -21.20
C SER A 720 8.73 -2.45 -20.76
N ARG A 721 9.75 -2.06 -19.98
CA ARG A 721 10.72 -2.99 -19.40
C ARG A 721 10.53 -3.10 -17.90
N TYR A 722 10.77 -4.31 -17.38
CA TYR A 722 10.92 -4.52 -15.95
C TYR A 722 12.24 -3.89 -15.47
N GLY A 723 12.14 -2.87 -14.61
CA GLY A 723 13.31 -2.14 -14.11
C GLY A 723 13.95 -1.18 -15.13
N TYR A 724 14.91 -0.41 -14.66
CA TYR A 724 15.55 0.67 -15.42
C TYR A 724 16.86 0.24 -16.13
N ALA A 725 17.33 -0.97 -15.90
CA ALA A 725 18.58 -1.44 -16.48
C ALA A 725 18.42 -1.81 -17.97
N PRO A 726 19.39 -1.45 -18.84
CA PRO A 726 19.40 -1.94 -20.21
C PRO A 726 19.40 -3.48 -20.23
N GLY A 727 18.49 -4.07 -21.01
CA GLY A 727 18.35 -5.54 -21.11
C GLY A 727 17.38 -6.18 -20.13
N SER A 728 16.71 -5.41 -19.25
CA SER A 728 15.61 -5.92 -18.45
C SER A 728 14.50 -6.55 -19.31
N PRO A 729 13.78 -7.58 -18.81
CA PRO A 729 12.69 -8.23 -19.54
C PRO A 729 11.64 -7.22 -20.03
N LEU A 730 11.05 -7.46 -21.18
CA LEU A 730 9.84 -6.78 -21.63
C LEU A 730 8.65 -7.33 -20.85
N ILE A 731 7.75 -6.44 -20.42
CA ILE A 731 6.62 -6.77 -19.56
C ILE A 731 5.26 -6.37 -20.15
N GLY A 732 5.24 -5.85 -21.37
CA GLY A 732 4.01 -5.44 -22.03
C GLY A 732 4.05 -4.02 -22.55
N SER A 733 2.90 -3.49 -22.95
CA SER A 733 2.76 -2.14 -23.53
C SER A 733 1.50 -1.47 -22.99
N THR A 734 1.60 -0.15 -22.73
CA THR A 734 0.43 0.69 -22.39
C THR A 734 -0.36 1.02 -23.66
N ILE A 735 -1.66 1.23 -23.51
CA ILE A 735 -2.49 1.81 -24.56
C ILE A 735 -1.97 3.20 -24.92
N LYS A 736 -1.77 3.47 -26.20
CA LYS A 736 -1.28 4.76 -26.70
C LYS A 736 -2.39 5.75 -26.96
N GLU A 737 -3.45 5.28 -27.59
CA GLU A 737 -4.63 6.08 -27.92
C GLU A 737 -5.86 5.24 -27.59
N VAL A 738 -6.80 5.82 -26.84
CA VAL A 738 -8.08 5.18 -26.56
C VAL A 738 -8.91 5.14 -27.84
N PRO A 739 -9.28 3.95 -28.36
CA PRO A 739 -10.01 3.88 -29.60
C PRO A 739 -11.45 4.38 -29.43
N GLU A 740 -12.00 4.96 -30.49
CA GLU A 740 -13.35 5.57 -30.48
C GLU A 740 -14.45 4.56 -30.06
N TRP A 741 -14.30 3.29 -30.47
CA TRP A 741 -15.26 2.26 -30.11
C TRP A 741 -15.32 2.02 -28.60
N LEU A 742 -14.17 2.10 -27.92
CA LEU A 742 -14.07 1.95 -26.47
C LEU A 742 -14.59 3.20 -25.76
N GLU A 743 -14.13 4.39 -26.16
CA GLU A 743 -14.53 5.64 -25.52
C GLU A 743 -16.05 5.91 -25.64
N LYS A 744 -16.67 5.53 -26.76
CA LYS A 744 -18.08 5.82 -27.04
C LYS A 744 -19.02 4.60 -26.92
N ASN A 745 -18.53 3.49 -26.35
CA ASN A 745 -19.31 2.25 -26.25
C ASN A 745 -19.93 1.81 -27.59
N LEU A 746 -19.11 1.81 -28.64
CA LEU A 746 -19.52 1.31 -29.97
C LEU A 746 -19.14 -0.17 -30.10
N PRO A 747 -19.73 -0.91 -31.08
CA PRO A 747 -19.33 -2.30 -31.33
C PRO A 747 -17.81 -2.43 -31.55
N ARG A 748 -17.19 -3.37 -30.84
CA ARG A 748 -15.76 -3.68 -30.97
C ARG A 748 -15.45 -4.20 -32.37
N PRO A 749 -14.38 -3.74 -33.05
CA PRO A 749 -13.99 -4.20 -34.39
C PRO A 749 -13.63 -5.69 -34.44
N SER A 750 -12.87 -6.18 -33.46
CA SER A 750 -12.54 -7.59 -33.33
C SER A 750 -13.72 -8.40 -32.77
N GLN A 751 -13.96 -9.58 -33.36
CA GLN A 751 -14.98 -10.52 -32.88
C GLN A 751 -14.36 -11.62 -31.97
N GLY A 752 -13.03 -11.75 -31.97
CA GLY A 752 -12.31 -12.79 -31.22
C GLY A 752 -11.60 -12.28 -29.97
N ARG A 753 -11.39 -10.96 -29.84
CA ARG A 753 -10.86 -10.35 -28.62
C ARG A 753 -11.98 -10.03 -27.65
N HIS A 754 -11.79 -10.44 -26.39
CA HIS A 754 -12.79 -10.27 -25.33
C HIS A 754 -12.33 -9.35 -24.22
N ALA A 755 -11.09 -9.51 -23.72
CA ALA A 755 -10.54 -8.64 -22.68
C ALA A 755 -10.25 -7.22 -23.22
N VAL A 756 -10.60 -6.21 -22.43
CA VAL A 756 -10.26 -4.80 -22.68
C VAL A 756 -9.51 -4.26 -21.48
N MET A 757 -8.29 -3.79 -21.71
CA MET A 757 -7.45 -3.23 -20.64
C MET A 757 -6.54 -2.13 -21.18
N SER A 758 -6.03 -1.28 -20.30
CA SER A 758 -5.10 -0.21 -20.69
C SER A 758 -3.64 -0.63 -20.78
N PHE A 759 -3.31 -1.88 -20.39
CA PHE A 759 -1.96 -2.44 -20.49
C PHE A 759 -2.01 -3.88 -21.03
N LYS A 760 -1.17 -4.17 -22.01
CA LYS A 760 -1.03 -5.49 -22.63
C LYS A 760 0.00 -6.32 -21.85
N PHE A 761 -0.46 -7.21 -20.97
CA PHE A 761 0.40 -7.97 -20.04
C PHE A 761 1.05 -9.21 -20.66
N PHE A 762 0.36 -9.87 -21.57
CA PHE A 762 0.76 -11.18 -22.08
C PHE A 762 1.03 -11.17 -23.57
N SER A 763 1.82 -12.14 -24.02
CA SER A 763 2.00 -12.50 -25.42
C SER A 763 1.38 -13.89 -25.69
N GLN A 764 1.21 -14.24 -26.95
CA GLN A 764 0.72 -15.56 -27.35
C GLN A 764 1.59 -16.74 -26.86
N ASP A 765 2.86 -16.49 -26.52
CA ASP A 765 3.83 -17.49 -26.05
C ASP A 765 3.85 -17.59 -24.51
N ALA A 766 3.05 -16.81 -23.78
CA ALA A 766 2.98 -16.88 -22.35
C ALA A 766 2.39 -18.23 -21.88
N PRO A 767 2.85 -18.77 -20.75
CA PRO A 767 2.32 -20.03 -20.24
C PRO A 767 0.87 -19.88 -19.78
N LEU A 768 0.03 -20.85 -20.13
CA LEU A 768 -1.35 -20.90 -19.64
C LEU A 768 -1.39 -21.33 -18.18
N HIS A 769 -2.28 -20.73 -17.42
CA HIS A 769 -2.53 -21.07 -16.02
C HIS A 769 -3.52 -22.22 -15.89
N PRO A 770 -3.40 -23.08 -14.87
CA PRO A 770 -4.40 -24.07 -14.53
C PRO A 770 -5.79 -23.43 -14.40
N SER A 771 -6.84 -24.15 -14.82
CA SER A 771 -8.20 -23.60 -14.83
C SER A 771 -9.25 -24.67 -14.65
N GLY A 772 -10.30 -24.35 -13.91
CA GLY A 772 -11.44 -25.21 -13.68
C GLY A 772 -11.38 -26.02 -12.37
N LEU A 773 -12.21 -27.05 -12.31
CA LEU A 773 -12.27 -28.01 -11.20
C LEU A 773 -11.35 -29.18 -11.51
N LEU A 774 -10.29 -29.37 -10.71
CA LEU A 774 -9.30 -30.42 -10.91
C LEU A 774 -9.57 -31.62 -9.98
N GLY A 775 -10.20 -31.38 -8.81
CA GLY A 775 -10.62 -32.41 -7.88
C GLY A 775 -9.47 -33.02 -7.04
N PRO A 776 -9.62 -34.23 -6.52
CA PRO A 776 -10.82 -35.08 -6.56
C PRO A 776 -11.99 -34.48 -5.76
N VAL A 777 -13.22 -34.67 -6.22
CA VAL A 777 -14.42 -34.28 -5.49
C VAL A 777 -14.89 -35.43 -4.60
N VAL A 778 -14.97 -35.22 -3.30
CA VAL A 778 -15.24 -36.26 -2.30
C VAL A 778 -16.31 -35.81 -1.33
N LEU A 779 -17.27 -36.67 -1.02
CA LEU A 779 -18.13 -36.52 0.16
C LEU A 779 -17.40 -37.07 1.38
N VAL A 780 -17.20 -36.24 2.38
CA VAL A 780 -16.51 -36.56 3.65
C VAL A 780 -17.55 -36.59 4.76
N GLU A 781 -17.78 -37.75 5.36
CA GLU A 781 -18.68 -37.91 6.51
C GLU A 781 -17.90 -37.90 7.83
N GLY A 782 -18.42 -37.23 8.85
CA GLY A 782 -17.76 -37.18 10.13
C GLY A 782 -18.67 -36.70 11.26
N GLN A 783 -18.07 -36.53 12.43
CA GLN A 783 -18.67 -35.95 13.62
C GLN A 783 -17.78 -34.81 14.10
N ASP A 784 -18.40 -33.73 14.60
CA ASP A 784 -17.71 -32.60 15.22
C ASP A 784 -16.97 -33.01 16.48
#